data_83aceb078ee1f598e998f666a4d0af62
#
_entry.id   83aceb078ee1f598e998f666a4d0af62
#
_cell.length_a   1.000
_cell.length_b   1.000
_cell.length_c   1.000
_cell.angle_alpha   90.00
_cell.angle_beta   90.00
_cell.angle_gamma   90.00
#
_symmetry.space_group_name_H-M   'P 1'
#
loop_
_entity.id
_entity.type
_entity.pdbx_description
1 polymer ?
#
loop_
_entity_poly.entity_id
_entity_poly.type
_entity_poly.pdbx_seq_one_letter_code
_entity_poly.pdbx_strand_id
1 'polypeptide(L)'
;MENALVLLDKTNIEQQKAFDLVANTNTSLFITGKAGTGKTTFVKRIQKEIDKNFLVLAPTGIAALNVGGQTMHSFFGFPLEVVGPQTPMEVSMDKRTVLEKTNTIIVDEASMVRADLVDGMDRFLCALTHSHLPFGGKQVVFVGDLFQLPPVYKKGTAEEDMLRALYGDGTPYFYKANVMKRMNLPKIEFQKVYRQKDQPFLSILDRMRLGENTQEDFDIINEQVSDDDKVGDYSVTLASRNDTVECINNTRLGEIDAKEFCYEGEVEGKFRIQDAPVPMELKLKVGAQVIFCRNDYSKGVVNGTIAKVTKLKENQIKVVLEDGKELEVEKMSWESKESVYNPITRKLESEVVGTFVQYPIKLAWAITIHKSQGMTFDRMHFDLRRGTFAPGQAYVAISRIGLTLSNRLCPHHIVQNAEIKAFANSFNDVPMIDEELAFGQQFSQCFNKRDYDGAAKVCLKYTIEKIKKGDYRNAALIAKRMFDVMLDDECLMGSTEGIPLLKDCSMTCNFLNAVLCLYGNRYQEAIGYANLVLDRKACMEAMFIKARALYALEQYEEAFEMVARIQDAAKNPNDPKATDMKQYLFEMRLNLKMDLPVLKEGKRLIKLYPQYIPTYVMMRMDAMKSGLKIAVDEEETENPLVTAFNDESVSDSDFEKMLIDSDKTGIAFKLFIIRVRRIETGNC
;
A
#
# COMPACT_ATOMS: atom_id res chain seq x y z
N MET A 1 -30.08 -9.24 18.11
CA MET A 1 -30.39 -8.15 17.13
C MET A 1 -29.08 -7.65 16.53
N GLU A 2 -28.50 -8.47 15.67
CA GLU A 2 -27.19 -8.23 15.01
C GLU A 2 -27.28 -7.40 13.72
N ASN A 3 -28.42 -6.82 13.41
CA ASN A 3 -28.74 -6.25 12.10
C ASN A 3 -29.38 -4.87 12.18
N ALA A 4 -28.73 -3.90 12.80
CA ALA A 4 -28.83 -2.56 12.27
C ALA A 4 -27.80 -2.49 11.12
N LEU A 5 -28.18 -3.00 9.96
CA LEU A 5 -27.51 -2.72 8.69
C LEU A 5 -27.37 -1.20 8.59
N VAL A 6 -26.19 -0.68 8.85
CA VAL A 6 -25.83 0.66 8.39
C VAL A 6 -25.84 0.54 6.87
N LEU A 7 -26.99 0.79 6.28
CA LEU A 7 -27.15 0.91 4.83
C LEU A 7 -26.10 1.89 4.34
N LEU A 8 -25.46 1.57 3.22
CA LEU A 8 -24.58 2.51 2.54
C LEU A 8 -25.33 3.82 2.47
N ASP A 9 -24.71 4.85 2.97
CA ASP A 9 -25.13 6.19 2.62
C ASP A 9 -24.84 6.39 1.13
N LYS A 10 -25.84 6.11 0.32
CA LYS A 10 -25.74 6.24 -1.16
C LYS A 10 -25.39 7.65 -1.60
N THR A 11 -25.40 8.62 -0.68
CA THR A 11 -25.01 10.00 -0.92
C THR A 11 -23.51 10.22 -0.67
N ASN A 12 -22.79 9.24 -0.10
CA ASN A 12 -21.35 9.31 0.12
C ASN A 12 -20.59 8.78 -1.11
N ILE A 13 -20.24 9.70 -2.00
CA ILE A 13 -19.60 9.41 -3.28
C ILE A 13 -18.24 8.74 -3.10
N GLU A 14 -17.44 9.17 -2.11
CA GLU A 14 -16.11 8.63 -1.84
C GLU A 14 -16.20 7.18 -1.39
N GLN A 15 -17.14 6.85 -0.49
CA GLN A 15 -17.35 5.48 -0.07
C GLN A 15 -17.84 4.59 -1.22
N GLN A 16 -18.69 5.12 -2.10
CA GLN A 16 -19.15 4.36 -3.26
C GLN A 16 -17.99 4.10 -4.24
N LYS A 17 -17.18 5.11 -4.55
CA LYS A 17 -15.98 4.94 -5.40
C LYS A 17 -15.02 3.91 -4.82
N ALA A 18 -14.75 3.96 -3.51
CA ALA A 18 -13.91 2.99 -2.84
C ALA A 18 -14.49 1.56 -2.91
N PHE A 19 -15.80 1.42 -2.72
CA PHE A 19 -16.51 0.15 -2.83
C PHE A 19 -16.37 -0.43 -4.24
N ASP A 20 -16.63 0.37 -5.26
CA ASP A 20 -16.57 -0.06 -6.66
C ASP A 20 -15.15 -0.44 -7.10
N LEU A 21 -14.13 0.27 -6.63
CA LEU A 21 -12.72 -0.10 -6.86
C LEU A 21 -12.38 -1.44 -6.22
N VAL A 22 -12.79 -1.66 -4.98
CA VAL A 22 -12.54 -2.94 -4.29
C VAL A 22 -13.29 -4.08 -4.99
N ALA A 23 -14.56 -3.86 -5.34
CA ALA A 23 -15.40 -4.89 -5.95
C ALA A 23 -14.95 -5.25 -7.37
N ASN A 24 -14.72 -4.24 -8.19
CA ASN A 24 -14.61 -4.39 -9.64
C ASN A 24 -13.17 -4.36 -10.17
N THR A 25 -12.17 -4.05 -9.33
CA THR A 25 -10.77 -4.00 -9.76
C THR A 25 -9.85 -4.85 -8.86
N ASN A 26 -8.59 -5.05 -9.28
CA ASN A 26 -7.50 -5.55 -8.44
C ASN A 26 -6.53 -4.43 -8.03
N THR A 27 -6.91 -3.19 -8.28
CA THR A 27 -6.11 -2.01 -7.96
C THR A 27 -6.03 -1.87 -6.45
N SER A 28 -4.81 -1.88 -5.91
CA SER A 28 -4.58 -1.57 -4.50
C SER A 28 -4.85 -0.10 -4.24
N LEU A 29 -5.39 0.23 -3.07
CA LEU A 29 -5.77 1.60 -2.75
C LEU A 29 -5.55 1.94 -1.27
N PHE A 30 -5.45 3.23 -0.97
CA PHE A 30 -5.45 3.75 0.37
C PHE A 30 -6.74 4.51 0.66
N ILE A 31 -7.47 4.02 1.66
CA ILE A 31 -8.70 4.65 2.16
C ILE A 31 -8.37 5.38 3.45
N THR A 32 -8.54 6.68 3.43
CA THR A 32 -8.29 7.55 4.58
C THR A 32 -9.53 8.35 4.95
N GLY A 33 -9.43 9.16 5.97
CA GLY A 33 -10.49 10.07 6.43
C GLY A 33 -10.38 10.33 7.91
N LYS A 34 -11.02 11.40 8.35
CA LYS A 34 -11.04 11.87 9.73
C LYS A 34 -11.60 10.82 10.70
N ALA A 35 -11.41 11.06 11.99
CA ALA A 35 -12.08 10.26 13.02
C ALA A 35 -13.61 10.34 12.83
N GLY A 36 -14.30 9.18 12.87
CA GLY A 36 -15.75 9.13 12.74
C GLY A 36 -16.31 9.15 11.31
N THR A 37 -15.49 9.04 10.26
CA THR A 37 -15.95 8.95 8.85
C THR A 37 -16.41 7.55 8.42
N GLY A 38 -16.43 6.58 9.34
CA GLY A 38 -16.98 5.25 9.08
C GLY A 38 -16.04 4.26 8.41
N LYS A 39 -14.71 4.45 8.46
CA LYS A 39 -13.71 3.55 7.86
C LYS A 39 -13.88 2.08 8.29
N THR A 40 -13.92 1.82 9.59
CA THR A 40 -14.08 0.46 10.13
C THR A 40 -15.43 -0.17 9.75
N THR A 41 -16.49 0.64 9.69
CA THR A 41 -17.80 0.20 9.21
C THR A 41 -17.74 -0.17 7.74
N PHE A 42 -17.03 0.61 6.94
CA PHE A 42 -16.79 0.32 5.53
C PHE A 42 -16.02 -1.01 5.34
N VAL A 43 -14.95 -1.25 6.12
CA VAL A 43 -14.20 -2.52 6.09
C VAL A 43 -15.13 -3.72 6.36
N LYS A 44 -15.94 -3.66 7.39
CA LYS A 44 -16.92 -4.73 7.71
C LYS A 44 -17.94 -4.95 6.60
N ARG A 45 -18.32 -3.87 5.94
CA ARG A 45 -19.28 -3.90 4.87
C ARG A 45 -18.73 -4.54 3.60
N ILE A 46 -17.56 -4.15 3.13
CA ILE A 46 -16.97 -4.74 1.91
C ILE A 46 -16.73 -6.24 2.07
N GLN A 47 -16.35 -6.70 3.26
CA GLN A 47 -16.22 -8.12 3.58
C GLN A 47 -17.55 -8.89 3.46
N LYS A 48 -18.68 -8.23 3.73
CA LYS A 48 -20.00 -8.87 3.71
C LYS A 48 -20.66 -8.81 2.33
N GLU A 49 -20.49 -7.71 1.61
CA GLU A 49 -21.25 -7.41 0.39
C GLU A 49 -20.50 -7.76 -0.90
N ILE A 50 -19.17 -7.81 -0.87
CA ILE A 50 -18.37 -8.12 -2.06
C ILE A 50 -18.01 -9.61 -2.07
N ASP A 51 -18.27 -10.27 -3.19
CA ASP A 51 -17.95 -11.68 -3.38
C ASP A 51 -16.46 -11.87 -3.75
N LYS A 52 -15.59 -11.63 -2.76
CA LYS A 52 -14.14 -11.86 -2.81
C LYS A 52 -13.68 -12.52 -1.51
N ASN A 53 -12.57 -13.24 -1.60
CA ASN A 53 -11.89 -13.76 -0.41
C ASN A 53 -11.01 -12.66 0.20
N PHE A 54 -11.40 -12.18 1.38
CA PHE A 54 -10.69 -11.14 2.12
C PHE A 54 -9.83 -11.72 3.23
N LEU A 55 -8.59 -11.27 3.31
CA LEU A 55 -7.74 -11.42 4.49
C LEU A 55 -7.63 -10.06 5.17
N VAL A 56 -8.00 -9.97 6.45
CA VAL A 56 -7.96 -8.71 7.21
C VAL A 56 -6.81 -8.76 8.22
N LEU A 57 -5.96 -7.76 8.13
CA LEU A 57 -4.77 -7.61 8.95
C LEU A 57 -4.76 -6.25 9.66
N ALA A 58 -4.12 -6.18 10.82
CA ALA A 58 -3.95 -4.94 11.56
C ALA A 58 -2.57 -4.90 12.27
N PRO A 59 -2.07 -3.72 12.68
CA PRO A 59 -0.79 -3.61 13.39
C PRO A 59 -0.87 -4.08 14.85
N THR A 60 -2.04 -3.99 15.48
CA THR A 60 -2.21 -4.32 16.92
C THR A 60 -3.34 -5.33 17.13
N GLY A 61 -3.26 -6.11 18.24
CA GLY A 61 -4.29 -7.10 18.57
C GLY A 61 -5.67 -6.49 18.75
N ILE A 62 -5.77 -5.33 19.41
CA ILE A 62 -7.06 -4.64 19.61
C ILE A 62 -7.67 -4.20 18.28
N ALA A 63 -6.86 -3.64 17.37
CA ALA A 63 -7.33 -3.27 16.04
C ALA A 63 -7.79 -4.51 15.25
N ALA A 64 -7.02 -5.61 15.30
CA ALA A 64 -7.38 -6.87 14.66
C ALA A 64 -8.72 -7.42 15.17
N LEU A 65 -8.92 -7.46 16.50
CA LEU A 65 -10.18 -7.91 17.11
C LEU A 65 -11.40 -7.06 16.66
N ASN A 66 -11.21 -5.74 16.51
CA ASN A 66 -12.28 -4.83 16.11
C ASN A 66 -12.82 -5.09 14.70
N VAL A 67 -11.97 -5.57 13.80
CA VAL A 67 -12.32 -5.85 12.39
C VAL A 67 -12.50 -7.34 12.11
N GLY A 68 -12.33 -8.20 13.11
CA GLY A 68 -12.40 -9.66 12.96
C GLY A 68 -11.23 -10.24 12.17
N GLY A 69 -10.05 -9.61 12.24
CA GLY A 69 -8.85 -9.99 11.55
C GLY A 69 -7.74 -10.50 12.48
N GLN A 70 -6.50 -10.52 11.96
CA GLN A 70 -5.29 -10.93 12.67
C GLN A 70 -4.24 -9.84 12.63
N THR A 71 -3.25 -9.92 13.55
CA THR A 71 -2.10 -9.00 13.44
C THR A 71 -1.14 -9.43 12.33
N MET A 72 -0.52 -8.46 11.64
CA MET A 72 0.49 -8.75 10.61
C MET A 72 1.63 -9.63 11.16
N HIS A 73 2.11 -9.34 12.37
CA HIS A 73 3.15 -10.14 13.04
C HIS A 73 2.73 -11.60 13.24
N SER A 74 1.51 -11.83 13.74
CA SER A 74 1.00 -13.18 13.97
C SER A 74 0.78 -13.94 12.66
N PHE A 75 0.28 -13.26 11.64
CA PHE A 75 -0.06 -13.91 10.39
C PHE A 75 1.20 -14.32 9.60
N PHE A 76 2.14 -13.40 9.39
CA PHE A 76 3.36 -13.63 8.64
C PHE A 76 4.51 -14.22 9.46
N GLY A 77 4.36 -14.36 10.77
CA GLY A 77 5.45 -14.78 11.65
C GLY A 77 6.57 -13.73 11.75
N PHE A 78 6.25 -12.45 11.58
CA PHE A 78 7.25 -11.40 11.67
C PHE A 78 7.84 -11.30 13.08
N PRO A 79 9.15 -11.15 13.21
CA PRO A 79 9.78 -10.83 14.51
C PRO A 79 9.35 -9.43 14.96
N LEU A 80 9.58 -9.13 16.25
CA LEU A 80 9.33 -7.80 16.81
C LEU A 80 10.37 -6.78 16.36
N GLU A 81 11.54 -7.25 15.94
CA GLU A 81 12.63 -6.47 15.37
C GLU A 81 12.29 -5.98 13.95
N VAL A 82 13.22 -5.28 13.30
CA VAL A 82 13.05 -4.81 11.92
C VAL A 82 13.06 -5.98 10.95
N VAL A 83 12.05 -6.02 10.08
CA VAL A 83 11.93 -7.02 9.02
C VAL A 83 12.80 -6.63 7.82
N GLY A 84 14.09 -6.95 7.90
CA GLY A 84 15.05 -6.68 6.81
C GLY A 84 14.88 -7.60 5.59
N PRO A 85 15.61 -7.33 4.50
CA PRO A 85 15.56 -8.14 3.27
C PRO A 85 15.89 -9.63 3.46
N GLN A 86 16.72 -9.95 4.45
CA GLN A 86 17.16 -11.30 4.77
C GLN A 86 16.37 -11.95 5.93
N THR A 87 15.41 -11.25 6.52
CA THR A 87 14.63 -11.81 7.62
C THR A 87 13.81 -13.00 7.11
N PRO A 88 14.02 -14.21 7.69
CA PRO A 88 13.23 -15.38 7.34
C PRO A 88 11.77 -15.17 7.77
N MET A 89 10.85 -15.70 7.00
CA MET A 89 9.41 -15.65 7.28
C MET A 89 8.86 -17.06 7.32
N GLU A 90 8.45 -17.49 8.51
CA GLU A 90 7.88 -18.80 8.73
C GLU A 90 6.35 -18.72 8.71
N VAL A 91 5.77 -18.98 7.55
CA VAL A 91 4.33 -19.05 7.37
C VAL A 91 3.92 -20.50 7.20
N SER A 92 3.01 -20.99 8.06
CA SER A 92 2.51 -22.36 8.01
C SER A 92 1.82 -22.68 6.67
N MET A 93 1.72 -23.97 6.33
CA MET A 93 1.06 -24.40 5.08
C MET A 93 -0.40 -23.91 5.01
N ASP A 94 -1.13 -23.94 6.13
CA ASP A 94 -2.51 -23.46 6.17
C ASP A 94 -2.61 -21.98 5.81
N LYS A 95 -1.74 -21.14 6.38
CA LYS A 95 -1.68 -19.71 6.07
C LYS A 95 -1.22 -19.42 4.64
N ARG A 96 -0.35 -20.26 4.08
CA ARG A 96 0.01 -20.18 2.64
C ARG A 96 -1.21 -20.44 1.77
N THR A 97 -1.97 -21.50 2.07
CA THR A 97 -3.23 -21.82 1.38
C THR A 97 -4.23 -20.65 1.48
N VAL A 98 -4.37 -20.05 2.67
CA VAL A 98 -5.19 -18.85 2.85
C VAL A 98 -4.74 -17.73 1.93
N LEU A 99 -3.43 -17.42 1.88
CA LEU A 99 -2.89 -16.37 1.02
C LEU A 99 -3.08 -16.66 -0.47
N GLU A 100 -2.90 -17.89 -0.90
CA GLU A 100 -3.13 -18.31 -2.30
C GLU A 100 -4.57 -18.03 -2.72
N LYS A 101 -5.53 -18.33 -1.85
CA LYS A 101 -6.97 -18.16 -2.09
C LYS A 101 -7.49 -16.75 -1.79
N THR A 102 -6.69 -15.88 -1.17
CA THR A 102 -7.03 -14.48 -0.91
C THR A 102 -7.05 -13.68 -2.21
N ASN A 103 -8.13 -12.98 -2.49
CA ASN A 103 -8.20 -12.00 -3.59
C ASN A 103 -7.72 -10.61 -3.13
N THR A 104 -8.16 -10.19 -1.93
CA THR A 104 -7.91 -8.85 -1.40
C THR A 104 -7.42 -8.93 0.05
N ILE A 105 -6.31 -8.27 0.33
CA ILE A 105 -5.78 -8.10 1.68
C ILE A 105 -6.18 -6.70 2.16
N ILE A 106 -6.82 -6.61 3.32
CA ILE A 106 -7.16 -5.35 3.98
C ILE A 106 -6.17 -5.14 5.12
N VAL A 107 -5.53 -3.99 5.17
CA VAL A 107 -4.63 -3.58 6.26
C VAL A 107 -5.29 -2.40 6.97
N ASP A 108 -5.98 -2.68 8.09
CA ASP A 108 -6.63 -1.64 8.90
C ASP A 108 -5.61 -0.94 9.82
N GLU A 109 -5.91 0.28 10.25
CA GLU A 109 -5.02 1.16 11.03
C GLU A 109 -3.62 1.30 10.39
N ALA A 110 -3.59 1.48 9.06
CA ALA A 110 -2.37 1.54 8.27
C ALA A 110 -1.40 2.65 8.71
N SER A 111 -1.88 3.71 9.37
CA SER A 111 -1.04 4.77 9.94
C SER A 111 0.00 4.25 10.94
N MET A 112 -0.29 3.14 11.62
CA MET A 112 0.59 2.51 12.61
C MET A 112 1.46 1.39 12.03
N VAL A 113 1.35 1.09 10.73
CA VAL A 113 2.11 0.04 10.07
C VAL A 113 3.46 0.57 9.62
N ARG A 114 4.55 -0.11 10.01
CA ARG A 114 5.91 0.21 9.57
C ARG A 114 6.14 -0.25 8.12
N ALA A 115 6.97 0.49 7.40
CA ALA A 115 7.33 0.20 6.01
C ALA A 115 7.99 -1.18 5.81
N ASP A 116 8.80 -1.62 6.77
CA ASP A 116 9.48 -2.92 6.73
C ASP A 116 8.49 -4.11 6.76
N LEU A 117 7.40 -3.98 7.51
CA LEU A 117 6.34 -5.00 7.53
C LEU A 117 5.63 -5.09 6.17
N VAL A 118 5.42 -3.95 5.51
CA VAL A 118 4.80 -3.90 4.18
C VAL A 118 5.72 -4.50 3.12
N ASP A 119 7.01 -4.19 3.14
CA ASP A 119 7.99 -4.81 2.24
C ASP A 119 8.17 -6.31 2.54
N GLY A 120 8.09 -6.71 3.81
CA GLY A 120 8.07 -8.13 4.21
C GLY A 120 6.88 -8.87 3.61
N MET A 121 5.68 -8.29 3.72
CA MET A 121 4.46 -8.82 3.11
C MET A 121 4.60 -8.93 1.58
N ASP A 122 5.12 -7.89 0.92
CA ASP A 122 5.34 -7.89 -0.52
C ASP A 122 6.29 -9.02 -0.96
N ARG A 123 7.45 -9.14 -0.30
CA ARG A 123 8.41 -10.21 -0.60
C ARG A 123 7.80 -11.59 -0.48
N PHE A 124 7.05 -11.82 0.62
CA PHE A 124 6.40 -13.11 0.83
C PHE A 124 5.38 -13.41 -0.27
N LEU A 125 4.52 -12.44 -0.60
CA LEU A 125 3.49 -12.60 -1.63
C LEU A 125 4.10 -12.79 -3.02
N CYS A 126 5.15 -12.05 -3.36
CA CYS A 126 5.89 -12.22 -4.61
C CYS A 126 6.48 -13.64 -4.74
N ALA A 127 7.07 -14.16 -3.66
CA ALA A 127 7.62 -15.53 -3.63
C ALA A 127 6.51 -16.58 -3.74
N LEU A 128 5.40 -16.41 -3.02
CA LEU A 128 4.27 -17.34 -3.03
C LEU A 128 3.59 -17.44 -4.40
N THR A 129 3.39 -16.29 -5.06
CA THR A 129 2.69 -16.23 -6.35
C THR A 129 3.63 -16.37 -7.55
N HIS A 130 4.93 -16.52 -7.32
CA HIS A 130 5.96 -16.51 -8.36
C HIS A 130 5.84 -15.30 -9.29
N SER A 131 5.44 -14.15 -8.74
CA SER A 131 5.17 -12.92 -9.48
C SER A 131 5.92 -11.75 -8.87
N HIS A 132 6.52 -10.92 -9.73
CA HIS A 132 7.23 -9.72 -9.32
C HIS A 132 6.34 -8.45 -9.29
N LEU A 133 5.05 -8.62 -9.55
CA LEU A 133 4.10 -7.54 -9.38
C LEU A 133 4.00 -7.15 -7.90
N PRO A 134 3.74 -5.89 -7.58
CA PRO A 134 3.51 -5.48 -6.21
C PRO A 134 2.52 -6.40 -5.51
N PHE A 135 2.89 -6.88 -4.32
CA PHE A 135 2.11 -7.85 -3.53
C PHE A 135 1.78 -9.14 -4.27
N GLY A 136 2.66 -9.58 -5.19
CA GLY A 136 2.41 -10.75 -6.02
C GLY A 136 1.19 -10.61 -6.95
N GLY A 137 0.76 -9.37 -7.22
CA GLY A 137 -0.43 -9.05 -8.02
C GLY A 137 -1.75 -9.14 -7.26
N LYS A 138 -1.74 -9.34 -5.94
CA LYS A 138 -2.95 -9.28 -5.10
C LYS A 138 -3.34 -7.83 -4.81
N GLN A 139 -4.64 -7.60 -4.68
CA GLN A 139 -5.16 -6.29 -4.25
C GLN A 139 -4.88 -6.09 -2.77
N VAL A 140 -4.31 -4.93 -2.39
CA VAL A 140 -4.12 -4.53 -0.99
C VAL A 140 -4.85 -3.22 -0.74
N VAL A 141 -5.73 -3.23 0.25
CA VAL A 141 -6.51 -2.06 0.67
C VAL A 141 -5.97 -1.59 2.02
N PHE A 142 -5.23 -0.50 2.02
CA PHE A 142 -4.77 0.16 3.24
C PHE A 142 -5.88 1.07 3.76
N VAL A 143 -6.20 0.98 5.05
CA VAL A 143 -7.24 1.79 5.70
C VAL A 143 -6.67 2.46 6.94
N GLY A 144 -6.81 3.77 7.07
CA GLY A 144 -6.29 4.48 8.24
C GLY A 144 -6.31 6.00 8.09
N ASP A 145 -5.89 6.69 9.13
CA ASP A 145 -5.73 8.15 9.11
C ASP A 145 -4.28 8.49 9.49
N LEU A 146 -3.48 8.91 8.52
CA LEU A 146 -2.06 9.23 8.72
C LEU A 146 -1.80 10.37 9.72
N PHE A 147 -2.81 11.20 9.96
CA PHE A 147 -2.71 12.28 10.94
C PHE A 147 -3.02 11.80 12.37
N GLN A 148 -3.39 10.52 12.54
CA GLN A 148 -3.47 9.88 13.85
C GLN A 148 -2.10 9.35 14.28
N LEU A 149 -2.08 8.25 15.05
CA LEU A 149 -0.85 7.75 15.64
C LEU A 149 0.08 7.13 14.59
N PRO A 150 1.38 7.46 14.64
CA PRO A 150 2.39 6.90 13.75
C PRO A 150 2.80 5.48 14.14
N PRO A 151 3.57 4.78 13.29
CA PRO A 151 4.24 3.54 13.65
C PRO A 151 5.13 3.70 14.88
N VAL A 152 5.13 2.68 15.74
CA VAL A 152 5.97 2.65 16.97
C VAL A 152 7.28 1.95 16.66
N TYR A 153 8.39 2.59 17.00
CA TYR A 153 9.76 2.04 16.95
C TYR A 153 10.62 2.70 18.03
N LYS A 154 11.72 2.05 18.40
CA LYS A 154 12.60 2.50 19.49
C LYS A 154 13.59 3.54 18.95
N LYS A 155 13.33 4.81 19.23
CA LYS A 155 14.21 5.92 18.87
C LYS A 155 15.54 5.86 19.65
N GLY A 156 16.64 6.30 19.01
CA GLY A 156 17.98 6.28 19.59
C GLY A 156 18.59 4.88 19.73
N THR A 157 18.11 3.91 18.98
CA THR A 157 18.61 2.51 19.02
C THR A 157 18.96 2.01 17.61
N ALA A 158 19.62 0.86 17.55
CA ALA A 158 19.93 0.18 16.28
C ALA A 158 18.68 -0.09 15.41
N GLU A 159 17.49 -0.17 16.01
CA GLU A 159 16.22 -0.29 15.29
C GLU A 159 15.96 0.95 14.42
N GLU A 160 16.15 2.15 14.98
CA GLU A 160 16.02 3.39 14.22
C GLU A 160 17.05 3.49 13.11
N ASP A 161 18.32 3.13 13.39
CA ASP A 161 19.40 3.19 12.40
C ASP A 161 19.12 2.25 11.21
N MET A 162 18.62 1.03 11.47
CA MET A 162 18.20 0.09 10.42
C MET A 162 17.04 0.64 9.59
N LEU A 163 16.00 1.17 10.24
CA LEU A 163 14.86 1.74 9.54
C LEU A 163 15.25 2.95 8.69
N ARG A 164 16.16 3.79 9.21
CA ARG A 164 16.73 4.92 8.47
C ARG A 164 17.53 4.47 7.25
N ALA A 165 18.35 3.44 7.40
CA ALA A 165 19.12 2.88 6.29
C ALA A 165 18.22 2.32 5.17
N LEU A 166 17.07 1.72 5.51
CA LEU A 166 16.15 1.11 4.55
C LEU A 166 15.18 2.12 3.91
N TYR A 167 14.71 3.12 4.66
CA TYR A 167 13.59 3.98 4.27
C TYR A 167 13.88 5.49 4.33
N GLY A 168 15.11 5.86 4.64
CA GLY A 168 15.52 7.26 4.81
C GLY A 168 15.10 7.84 6.16
N ASP A 169 15.36 9.14 6.33
CA ASP A 169 15.06 9.85 7.57
C ASP A 169 13.55 9.94 7.85
N GLY A 170 13.24 10.16 9.12
CA GLY A 170 11.88 10.35 9.61
C GLY A 170 11.14 9.06 9.95
N THR A 171 9.85 9.17 10.17
CA THR A 171 9.00 8.03 10.59
C THR A 171 8.81 7.04 9.44
N PRO A 172 9.00 5.72 9.67
CA PRO A 172 8.88 4.69 8.65
C PRO A 172 7.41 4.29 8.40
N TYR A 173 6.60 5.22 7.91
CA TYR A 173 5.22 4.96 7.54
C TYR A 173 5.10 3.92 6.42
N PHE A 174 3.98 3.22 6.35
CA PHE A 174 3.70 2.20 5.34
C PHE A 174 3.98 2.65 3.90
N TYR A 175 3.69 3.92 3.57
CA TYR A 175 3.88 4.46 2.23
C TYR A 175 5.36 4.70 1.85
N LYS A 176 6.30 4.62 2.81
CA LYS A 176 7.74 4.63 2.54
C LYS A 176 8.29 3.27 2.10
N ALA A 177 7.49 2.22 2.20
CA ALA A 177 7.89 0.89 1.75
C ALA A 177 8.35 0.92 0.29
N ASN A 178 9.37 0.12 -0.04
CA ASN A 178 9.95 0.09 -1.39
C ASN A 178 8.94 -0.42 -2.42
N VAL A 179 8.01 -1.28 -2.02
CA VAL A 179 6.92 -1.71 -2.90
C VAL A 179 6.06 -0.55 -3.38
N MET A 180 5.87 0.50 -2.57
CA MET A 180 5.09 1.69 -2.95
C MET A 180 5.72 2.49 -4.09
N LYS A 181 7.06 2.41 -4.25
CA LYS A 181 7.78 3.03 -5.38
C LYS A 181 7.52 2.30 -6.70
N ARG A 182 7.00 1.06 -6.62
CA ARG A 182 6.72 0.20 -7.77
C ARG A 182 5.26 0.21 -8.20
N MET A 183 4.40 1.03 -7.57
CA MET A 183 2.97 1.09 -7.88
C MET A 183 2.42 2.50 -7.76
N ASN A 184 1.35 2.76 -8.48
CA ASN A 184 0.50 3.91 -8.22
C ASN A 184 -0.59 3.47 -7.25
N LEU A 185 -0.71 4.18 -6.13
CA LEU A 185 -1.69 3.89 -5.09
C LEU A 185 -2.77 4.98 -5.09
N PRO A 186 -3.96 4.72 -5.67
CA PRO A 186 -5.11 5.62 -5.53
C PRO A 186 -5.41 5.88 -4.07
N LYS A 187 -5.75 7.12 -3.73
CA LYS A 187 -5.98 7.55 -2.36
C LYS A 187 -7.35 8.20 -2.27
N ILE A 188 -8.26 7.60 -1.51
CA ILE A 188 -9.62 8.11 -1.32
C ILE A 188 -9.79 8.56 0.12
N GLU A 189 -10.09 9.83 0.33
CA GLU A 189 -10.38 10.38 1.64
C GLU A 189 -11.88 10.52 1.85
N PHE A 190 -12.42 9.84 2.87
CA PHE A 190 -13.80 9.98 3.30
C PHE A 190 -14.00 11.31 4.01
N GLN A 191 -14.82 12.17 3.46
CA GLN A 191 -15.04 13.53 3.96
C GLN A 191 -16.16 13.59 5.01
N LYS A 192 -17.25 12.81 4.82
CA LYS A 192 -18.44 12.87 5.66
C LYS A 192 -18.19 12.26 7.04
N VAL A 193 -18.34 13.08 8.09
CA VAL A 193 -18.22 12.67 9.49
C VAL A 193 -19.61 12.27 10.02
N TYR A 194 -19.72 11.09 10.63
CA TYR A 194 -20.97 10.55 11.18
C TYR A 194 -21.08 10.65 12.71
N ARG A 195 -19.94 10.80 13.41
CA ARG A 195 -19.85 10.74 14.87
C ARG A 195 -20.13 12.06 15.55
N GLN A 196 -19.72 13.17 15.00
CA GLN A 196 -19.78 14.50 15.62
C GLN A 196 -20.63 15.46 14.78
N LYS A 197 -21.43 16.31 15.47
CA LYS A 197 -22.37 17.24 14.81
C LYS A 197 -21.99 18.71 14.99
N ASP A 198 -21.08 19.02 15.93
CA ASP A 198 -20.63 20.40 16.20
C ASP A 198 -19.67 20.87 15.10
N GLN A 199 -20.17 21.63 14.16
CA GLN A 199 -19.44 22.12 13.00
C GLN A 199 -18.27 23.06 13.35
N PRO A 200 -18.41 24.05 14.26
CA PRO A 200 -17.31 24.90 14.70
C PRO A 200 -16.12 24.10 15.25
N PHE A 201 -16.39 23.15 16.14
CA PHE A 201 -15.36 22.32 16.74
C PHE A 201 -14.72 21.37 15.72
N LEU A 202 -15.49 20.82 14.78
CA LEU A 202 -14.95 20.01 13.67
C LEU A 202 -13.96 20.82 12.82
N SER A 203 -14.23 22.10 12.57
CA SER A 203 -13.33 22.97 11.81
C SER A 203 -12.00 23.21 12.54
N ILE A 204 -12.03 23.33 13.87
CA ILE A 204 -10.83 23.42 14.70
C ILE A 204 -10.03 22.11 14.62
N LEU A 205 -10.70 20.97 14.74
CA LEU A 205 -10.06 19.67 14.62
C LEU A 205 -9.42 19.44 13.24
N ASP A 206 -10.04 19.96 12.19
CA ASP A 206 -9.50 19.87 10.84
C ASP A 206 -8.20 20.67 10.69
N ARG A 207 -8.19 21.92 11.17
CA ARG A 207 -6.97 22.72 11.21
C ARG A 207 -5.91 22.08 12.09
N MET A 208 -6.29 21.50 13.23
CA MET A 208 -5.36 20.78 14.10
C MET A 208 -4.75 19.55 13.41
N ARG A 209 -5.56 18.77 12.71
CA ARG A 209 -5.13 17.63 11.92
C ARG A 209 -4.07 18.04 10.89
N LEU A 210 -4.28 19.19 10.23
CA LEU A 210 -3.36 19.73 9.22
C LEU A 210 -2.24 20.60 9.82
N GLY A 211 -2.31 20.95 11.13
CA GLY A 211 -1.41 21.88 11.78
C GLY A 211 -1.49 23.32 11.24
N GLU A 212 -2.69 23.71 10.94
CA GLU A 212 -3.06 25.02 10.41
C GLU A 212 -3.85 25.84 11.46
N ASN A 213 -3.69 25.47 12.74
CA ASN A 213 -4.36 26.13 13.84
C ASN A 213 -3.98 27.60 13.94
N THR A 214 -4.98 28.39 14.18
CA THR A 214 -4.84 29.81 14.53
C THR A 214 -4.70 29.99 16.04
N GLN A 215 -4.30 31.18 16.50
CA GLN A 215 -4.28 31.52 17.92
C GLN A 215 -5.70 31.40 18.53
N GLU A 216 -6.72 31.81 17.79
CA GLU A 216 -8.12 31.70 18.18
C GLU A 216 -8.54 30.25 18.46
N ASP A 217 -8.08 29.30 17.65
CA ASP A 217 -8.35 27.88 17.91
C ASP A 217 -7.77 27.41 19.24
N PHE A 218 -6.54 27.82 19.54
CA PHE A 218 -5.92 27.52 20.84
C PHE A 218 -6.65 28.17 21.98
N ASP A 219 -7.11 29.40 21.81
CA ASP A 219 -7.84 30.13 22.85
C ASP A 219 -9.18 29.45 23.15
N ILE A 220 -9.94 29.06 22.13
CA ILE A 220 -11.20 28.31 22.28
C ILE A 220 -10.97 26.96 22.99
N ILE A 221 -9.94 26.20 22.57
CA ILE A 221 -9.63 24.92 23.22
C ILE A 221 -9.19 25.15 24.68
N ASN A 222 -8.41 26.20 24.92
CA ASN A 222 -7.88 26.51 26.24
C ASN A 222 -8.93 27.08 27.22
N GLU A 223 -10.12 27.45 26.76
CA GLU A 223 -11.27 27.70 27.65
C GLU A 223 -11.67 26.45 28.44
N GLN A 224 -11.29 25.25 27.95
CA GLN A 224 -11.53 23.97 28.62
C GLN A 224 -10.43 23.60 29.65
N VAL A 225 -9.47 24.48 29.92
CA VAL A 225 -8.45 24.25 30.96
C VAL A 225 -9.11 24.31 32.33
N SER A 226 -8.96 23.24 33.08
CA SER A 226 -9.42 23.15 34.49
C SER A 226 -8.20 23.23 35.39
N ASP A 227 -8.21 24.17 36.34
CA ASP A 227 -7.21 24.30 37.40
C ASP A 227 -7.37 23.18 38.47
N ASP A 228 -8.42 22.39 38.36
CA ASP A 228 -8.70 21.34 39.32
C ASP A 228 -7.99 20.04 38.93
N ASP A 229 -6.89 19.70 39.61
CA ASP A 229 -6.17 18.41 39.48
C ASP A 229 -7.04 17.19 39.86
N LYS A 230 -8.25 17.41 40.38
CA LYS A 230 -9.24 16.38 40.66
C LYS A 230 -10.04 16.11 39.39
N VAL A 231 -9.61 15.11 38.65
CA VAL A 231 -10.45 14.48 37.63
C VAL A 231 -11.77 14.09 38.28
N GLY A 232 -12.86 14.73 37.89
CA GLY A 232 -14.19 14.46 38.46
C GLY A 232 -14.63 13.03 38.25
N ASP A 233 -15.61 12.60 39.01
CA ASP A 233 -16.24 11.31 38.85
C ASP A 233 -16.73 11.10 37.40
N TYR A 234 -16.58 9.87 36.90
CA TYR A 234 -16.91 9.49 35.51
C TYR A 234 -16.11 10.22 34.42
N SER A 235 -14.93 10.75 34.78
CA SER A 235 -13.98 11.30 33.82
C SER A 235 -12.74 10.43 33.70
N VAL A 236 -12.12 10.36 32.52
CA VAL A 236 -10.92 9.56 32.24
C VAL A 236 -9.76 10.47 31.90
N THR A 237 -8.61 10.26 32.54
CA THR A 237 -7.37 10.92 32.16
C THR A 237 -6.72 10.21 30.98
N LEU A 238 -6.49 10.92 29.87
CA LEU A 238 -5.65 10.46 28.78
C LEU A 238 -4.20 10.82 29.03
N ALA A 239 -3.34 9.83 29.10
CA ALA A 239 -1.91 10.02 29.26
C ALA A 239 -1.14 9.46 28.06
N SER A 240 0.03 10.02 27.78
CA SER A 240 0.86 9.61 26.66
C SER A 240 1.63 8.29 26.91
N ARG A 241 1.77 7.84 28.18
CA ARG A 241 2.63 6.72 28.59
C ARG A 241 1.90 5.71 29.47
N ASN A 242 2.26 4.42 29.32
CA ASN A 242 1.68 3.34 30.13
C ASN A 242 2.05 3.47 31.61
N ASP A 243 3.30 3.83 31.94
CA ASP A 243 3.78 4.00 33.32
C ASP A 243 2.95 5.04 34.08
N THR A 244 2.59 6.14 33.42
CA THR A 244 1.73 7.19 33.99
C THR A 244 0.32 6.66 34.25
N VAL A 245 -0.25 5.91 33.32
CA VAL A 245 -1.58 5.28 33.47
C VAL A 245 -1.61 4.29 34.63
N GLU A 246 -0.62 3.42 34.71
CA GLU A 246 -0.52 2.44 35.80
C GLU A 246 -0.35 3.13 37.15
N CYS A 247 0.50 4.13 37.24
CA CYS A 247 0.68 4.92 38.45
C CYS A 247 -0.63 5.56 38.91
N ILE A 248 -1.37 6.26 38.01
CA ILE A 248 -2.63 6.90 38.37
C ILE A 248 -3.67 5.86 38.81
N ASN A 249 -3.86 4.79 38.05
CA ASN A 249 -4.86 3.77 38.38
C ASN A 249 -4.55 3.03 39.69
N ASN A 250 -3.28 2.67 39.95
CA ASN A 250 -2.87 2.00 41.17
C ASN A 250 -2.96 2.93 42.39
N THR A 251 -2.56 4.20 42.27
CA THR A 251 -2.68 5.17 43.34
C THR A 251 -4.16 5.36 43.73
N ARG A 252 -5.01 5.59 42.76
CA ARG A 252 -6.45 5.78 42.99
C ARG A 252 -7.12 4.52 43.60
N LEU A 253 -6.74 3.33 43.11
CA LEU A 253 -7.25 2.09 43.71
C LEU A 253 -6.74 1.90 45.16
N GLY A 254 -5.48 2.30 45.43
CA GLY A 254 -4.88 2.25 46.76
C GLY A 254 -5.59 3.18 47.78
N GLU A 255 -6.03 4.35 47.35
CA GLU A 255 -6.74 5.34 48.18
C GLU A 255 -8.14 4.88 48.64
N ILE A 256 -8.71 3.83 48.01
CA ILE A 256 -10.02 3.29 48.40
C ILE A 256 -9.82 2.35 49.59
N ASP A 257 -10.42 2.72 50.75
CA ASP A 257 -10.46 1.89 51.93
C ASP A 257 -11.59 0.83 51.83
N ALA A 258 -11.35 -0.20 51.04
CA ALA A 258 -12.25 -1.32 50.82
C ALA A 258 -11.46 -2.61 50.50
N LYS A 259 -12.08 -3.78 50.75
CA LYS A 259 -11.50 -5.07 50.43
C LYS A 259 -11.25 -5.19 48.92
N GLU A 260 -10.05 -5.58 48.53
CA GLU A 260 -9.70 -5.88 47.14
C GLU A 260 -10.18 -7.28 46.75
N PHE A 261 -10.75 -7.37 45.55
CA PHE A 261 -11.11 -8.62 44.89
C PHE A 261 -10.30 -8.74 43.61
N CYS A 262 -9.81 -9.96 43.34
CA CYS A 262 -9.11 -10.30 42.11
C CYS A 262 -9.92 -11.31 41.31
N TYR A 263 -10.17 -11.00 40.05
CA TYR A 263 -10.88 -11.87 39.12
C TYR A 263 -9.93 -12.31 38.03
N GLU A 264 -9.71 -13.61 37.94
CA GLU A 264 -8.85 -14.19 36.92
C GLU A 264 -9.63 -14.44 35.63
N GLY A 265 -8.98 -14.13 34.50
CA GLY A 265 -9.47 -14.48 33.17
C GLY A 265 -9.17 -15.94 32.84
N GLU A 266 -9.93 -16.50 31.93
CA GLU A 266 -9.78 -17.86 31.46
C GLU A 266 -9.34 -17.83 29.98
N VAL A 267 -8.28 -18.57 29.65
CA VAL A 267 -7.76 -18.67 28.30
C VAL A 267 -7.88 -20.09 27.81
N GLU A 268 -8.47 -20.27 26.65
CA GLU A 268 -8.54 -21.55 25.94
C GLU A 268 -7.92 -21.43 24.55
N GLY A 269 -7.25 -22.48 24.09
CA GLY A 269 -6.64 -22.55 22.76
C GLY A 269 -5.52 -21.52 22.54
N LYS A 270 -5.43 -20.96 21.32
CA LYS A 270 -4.35 -20.08 20.89
C LYS A 270 -4.69 -18.58 21.06
N PHE A 271 -5.10 -18.18 22.25
CA PHE A 271 -5.32 -16.74 22.53
C PHE A 271 -4.09 -16.13 23.17
N ARG A 272 -3.56 -15.03 22.61
CA ARG A 272 -2.41 -14.31 23.17
C ARG A 272 -2.88 -13.28 24.18
N ILE A 273 -2.48 -13.44 25.45
CA ILE A 273 -2.87 -12.55 26.57
C ILE A 273 -2.50 -11.08 26.28
N GLN A 274 -1.43 -10.84 25.54
CA GLN A 274 -0.99 -9.49 25.14
C GLN A 274 -2.02 -8.75 24.27
N ASP A 275 -2.86 -9.47 23.55
CA ASP A 275 -3.90 -8.93 22.69
C ASP A 275 -5.24 -8.75 23.46
N ALA A 276 -5.30 -9.17 24.73
CA ALA A 276 -6.50 -9.05 25.53
C ALA A 276 -6.85 -7.56 25.80
N PRO A 277 -8.12 -7.16 25.60
CA PRO A 277 -8.56 -5.77 25.82
C PRO A 277 -8.67 -5.41 27.31
N VAL A 278 -8.75 -6.41 28.17
CA VAL A 278 -8.81 -6.29 29.65
C VAL A 278 -7.71 -7.14 30.28
N PRO A 279 -7.26 -6.83 31.52
CA PRO A 279 -6.19 -7.56 32.17
C PRO A 279 -6.59 -9.01 32.50
N MET A 280 -5.61 -9.91 32.48
CA MET A 280 -5.78 -11.30 32.94
C MET A 280 -6.20 -11.33 34.42
N GLU A 281 -5.51 -10.56 35.28
CA GLU A 281 -5.86 -10.34 36.67
C GLU A 281 -6.57 -8.98 36.80
N LEU A 282 -7.88 -9.02 37.05
CA LEU A 282 -8.69 -7.81 37.25
C LEU A 282 -8.87 -7.53 38.73
N LYS A 283 -8.10 -6.57 39.26
CA LYS A 283 -8.13 -6.16 40.68
C LYS A 283 -9.09 -4.98 40.85
N LEU A 284 -10.08 -5.14 41.68
CA LEU A 284 -11.12 -4.16 41.94
C LEU A 284 -11.40 -3.98 43.43
N LYS A 285 -11.86 -2.77 43.80
CA LYS A 285 -12.46 -2.44 45.08
C LYS A 285 -13.83 -1.80 44.88
N VAL A 286 -14.75 -1.92 45.85
CA VAL A 286 -16.00 -1.17 45.80
C VAL A 286 -15.69 0.33 45.79
N GLY A 287 -16.30 1.09 44.88
CA GLY A 287 -15.99 2.50 44.60
C GLY A 287 -14.99 2.72 43.48
N ALA A 288 -14.34 1.67 42.94
CA ALA A 288 -13.41 1.81 41.84
C ALA A 288 -14.12 2.26 40.54
N GLN A 289 -13.46 3.16 39.82
CA GLN A 289 -13.93 3.57 38.49
C GLN A 289 -13.40 2.61 37.43
N VAL A 290 -14.31 2.16 36.60
CA VAL A 290 -14.03 1.19 35.52
C VAL A 290 -14.59 1.67 34.18
N ILE A 291 -14.04 1.13 33.09
CA ILE A 291 -14.52 1.36 31.73
C ILE A 291 -14.88 0.03 31.09
N PHE A 292 -16.00 0.02 30.36
CA PHE A 292 -16.37 -1.11 29.54
C PHE A 292 -15.50 -1.18 28.27
N CYS A 293 -15.00 -2.35 27.98
CA CYS A 293 -14.14 -2.63 26.82
C CYS A 293 -14.87 -3.35 25.68
N ARG A 294 -16.19 -3.47 25.76
CA ARG A 294 -17.06 -4.10 24.76
C ARG A 294 -18.47 -3.50 24.80
N ASN A 295 -19.14 -3.50 23.64
CA ASN A 295 -20.53 -3.08 23.55
C ASN A 295 -21.47 -4.16 24.11
N ASP A 296 -22.44 -3.74 24.93
CA ASP A 296 -23.58 -4.54 25.34
C ASP A 296 -24.85 -3.68 25.17
N TYR A 297 -25.39 -3.74 23.97
CA TYR A 297 -26.56 -2.95 23.61
C TYR A 297 -27.83 -3.35 24.41
N SER A 298 -27.91 -4.58 24.93
CA SER A 298 -29.01 -5.03 25.75
C SER A 298 -29.04 -4.31 27.09
N LYS A 299 -27.86 -3.95 27.60
CA LYS A 299 -27.73 -3.20 28.85
C LYS A 299 -27.54 -1.67 28.63
N GLY A 300 -27.52 -1.24 27.37
CA GLY A 300 -27.29 0.18 26.99
C GLY A 300 -25.85 0.64 27.16
N VAL A 301 -24.88 -0.27 27.10
CA VAL A 301 -23.47 0.02 27.33
C VAL A 301 -22.71 -0.10 26.03
N VAL A 302 -21.79 0.83 25.78
CA VAL A 302 -20.88 0.82 24.63
C VAL A 302 -19.42 0.77 25.09
N ASN A 303 -18.53 0.38 24.22
CA ASN A 303 -17.10 0.44 24.49
C ASN A 303 -16.68 1.88 24.77
N GLY A 304 -16.11 2.12 25.96
CA GLY A 304 -15.81 3.46 26.47
C GLY A 304 -16.76 3.96 27.57
N THR A 305 -17.89 3.29 27.80
CA THR A 305 -18.80 3.65 28.90
C THR A 305 -18.11 3.50 30.25
N ILE A 306 -18.18 4.53 31.08
CA ILE A 306 -17.56 4.58 32.41
C ILE A 306 -18.61 4.19 33.47
N ALA A 307 -18.16 3.51 34.48
CA ALA A 307 -19.01 3.09 35.60
C ALA A 307 -18.23 3.09 36.93
N LYS A 308 -18.94 3.09 38.05
CA LYS A 308 -18.37 2.85 39.40
C LYS A 308 -18.82 1.51 39.94
N VAL A 309 -17.90 0.80 40.55
CA VAL A 309 -18.19 -0.50 41.22
C VAL A 309 -19.00 -0.26 42.49
N THR A 310 -20.18 -0.85 42.57
CA THR A 310 -21.08 -0.74 43.75
C THR A 310 -21.04 -1.97 44.62
N LYS A 311 -20.80 -3.16 44.02
CA LYS A 311 -20.74 -4.43 44.76
C LYS A 311 -19.81 -5.44 44.12
N LEU A 312 -19.02 -6.11 44.95
CA LEU A 312 -18.13 -7.21 44.56
C LEU A 312 -18.44 -8.45 45.39
N LYS A 313 -18.50 -9.59 44.71
CA LYS A 313 -18.51 -10.93 45.29
C LYS A 313 -17.62 -11.83 44.40
N GLU A 314 -17.36 -13.06 44.85
CA GLU A 314 -16.49 -14.00 44.16
C GLU A 314 -16.83 -14.18 42.65
N ASN A 315 -18.12 -14.21 42.31
CA ASN A 315 -18.59 -14.35 40.91
C ASN A 315 -19.62 -13.28 40.49
N GLN A 316 -19.61 -12.11 41.12
CA GLN A 316 -20.57 -11.04 40.80
C GLN A 316 -19.92 -9.68 40.95
N ILE A 317 -20.04 -8.90 39.88
CA ILE A 317 -19.66 -7.50 39.85
C ILE A 317 -20.91 -6.68 39.52
N LYS A 318 -21.25 -5.69 40.38
CA LYS A 318 -22.27 -4.68 40.08
C LYS A 318 -21.61 -3.31 39.96
N VAL A 319 -22.08 -2.55 39.00
CA VAL A 319 -21.60 -1.19 38.74
C VAL A 319 -22.80 -0.25 38.57
N VAL A 320 -22.57 1.03 38.79
CA VAL A 320 -23.52 2.09 38.53
C VAL A 320 -22.96 3.01 37.44
N LEU A 321 -23.79 3.34 36.47
CA LEU A 321 -23.47 4.31 35.42
C LEU A 321 -23.70 5.74 35.96
N GLU A 322 -23.26 6.74 35.20
CA GLU A 322 -23.40 8.15 35.55
C GLU A 322 -24.88 8.60 35.68
N ASP A 323 -25.77 8.01 34.88
CA ASP A 323 -27.21 8.24 34.92
C ASP A 323 -27.91 7.59 36.15
N GLY A 324 -27.15 6.92 37.03
CA GLY A 324 -27.65 6.21 38.19
C GLY A 324 -28.15 4.79 37.94
N LYS A 325 -28.10 4.29 36.72
CA LYS A 325 -28.52 2.94 36.34
C LYS A 325 -27.56 1.90 36.90
N GLU A 326 -28.02 1.00 37.74
CA GLU A 326 -27.24 -0.14 38.23
C GLU A 326 -27.24 -1.27 37.20
N LEU A 327 -26.09 -1.87 36.99
CA LEU A 327 -25.90 -3.02 36.07
C LEU A 327 -25.08 -4.13 36.75
N GLU A 328 -25.45 -5.34 36.44
CA GLU A 328 -24.62 -6.50 36.71
C GLU A 328 -23.72 -6.80 35.50
N VAL A 329 -22.42 -6.86 35.74
CA VAL A 329 -21.42 -7.14 34.70
C VAL A 329 -21.28 -8.64 34.57
N GLU A 330 -21.46 -9.16 33.37
CA GLU A 330 -21.27 -10.57 33.06
C GLU A 330 -19.91 -10.78 32.38
N LYS A 331 -19.30 -11.97 32.58
CA LYS A 331 -18.12 -12.36 31.81
C LYS A 331 -18.46 -12.42 30.33
N MET A 332 -17.55 -11.98 29.50
CA MET A 332 -17.65 -12.05 28.04
C MET A 332 -16.45 -12.77 27.47
N SER A 333 -16.65 -13.40 26.30
CA SER A 333 -15.60 -14.09 25.57
C SER A 333 -15.09 -13.22 24.43
N TRP A 334 -13.77 -13.15 24.29
CA TRP A 334 -13.08 -12.62 23.12
C TRP A 334 -12.47 -13.79 22.34
N GLU A 335 -12.73 -13.82 21.07
CA GLU A 335 -12.29 -14.89 20.17
C GLU A 335 -11.09 -14.46 19.36
N SER A 336 -10.03 -15.24 19.40
CA SER A 336 -8.93 -15.19 18.44
C SER A 336 -9.35 -16.00 17.23
N LYS A 337 -9.43 -15.36 16.08
CA LYS A 337 -9.87 -15.98 14.83
C LYS A 337 -8.71 -16.09 13.87
N GLU A 338 -8.64 -17.23 13.18
CA GLU A 338 -7.75 -17.43 12.04
C GLU A 338 -8.59 -17.63 10.79
N SER A 339 -8.10 -17.10 9.65
CA SER A 339 -8.73 -17.35 8.38
C SER A 339 -8.30 -18.73 7.87
N VAL A 340 -9.27 -19.56 7.50
CA VAL A 340 -9.07 -20.92 6.95
C VAL A 340 -9.79 -21.01 5.62
N TYR A 341 -9.18 -21.69 4.64
CA TYR A 341 -9.82 -21.92 3.36
C TYR A 341 -10.72 -23.16 3.40
N ASN A 342 -11.99 -22.98 3.14
CA ASN A 342 -12.95 -24.07 3.00
C ASN A 342 -12.99 -24.52 1.52
N PRO A 343 -12.52 -25.75 1.18
CA PRO A 343 -12.47 -26.22 -0.20
C PRO A 343 -13.88 -26.51 -0.79
N ILE A 344 -14.91 -26.69 0.06
CA ILE A 344 -16.26 -26.96 -0.39
C ILE A 344 -16.94 -25.66 -0.83
N THR A 345 -16.89 -24.61 0.03
CA THR A 345 -17.49 -23.31 -0.26
C THR A 345 -16.59 -22.43 -1.13
N ARG A 346 -15.32 -22.80 -1.26
CA ARG A 346 -14.24 -22.04 -1.94
C ARG A 346 -14.04 -20.64 -1.37
N LYS A 347 -14.44 -20.42 -0.12
CA LYS A 347 -14.31 -19.14 0.59
C LYS A 347 -13.36 -19.24 1.75
N LEU A 348 -12.80 -18.08 2.11
CA LEU A 348 -12.11 -17.93 3.38
C LEU A 348 -13.17 -17.78 4.47
N GLU A 349 -13.13 -18.71 5.40
CA GLU A 349 -13.97 -18.73 6.60
C GLU A 349 -13.13 -18.36 7.82
N SER A 350 -13.77 -17.88 8.87
CA SER A 350 -13.11 -17.47 10.09
C SER A 350 -13.36 -18.52 11.16
N GLU A 351 -12.31 -19.23 11.57
CA GLU A 351 -12.37 -20.22 12.66
C GLU A 351 -11.86 -19.64 13.97
N VAL A 352 -12.52 -19.97 15.08
CA VAL A 352 -12.10 -19.60 16.41
C VAL A 352 -11.00 -20.58 16.85
N VAL A 353 -9.77 -20.05 17.01
CA VAL A 353 -8.60 -20.85 17.42
C VAL A 353 -8.27 -20.69 18.89
N GLY A 354 -8.84 -19.72 19.55
CA GLY A 354 -8.67 -19.50 20.97
C GLY A 354 -9.69 -18.51 21.52
N THR A 355 -9.96 -18.62 22.82
CA THR A 355 -10.88 -17.73 23.52
C THR A 355 -10.24 -17.17 24.78
N PHE A 356 -10.65 -15.97 25.15
CA PHE A 356 -10.33 -15.33 26.42
C PHE A 356 -11.61 -14.88 27.08
N VAL A 357 -11.90 -15.37 28.26
CA VAL A 357 -13.13 -15.08 29.01
C VAL A 357 -12.76 -14.26 30.25
N GLN A 358 -13.33 -13.06 30.36
CA GLN A 358 -13.14 -12.18 31.51
C GLN A 358 -14.33 -11.20 31.61
N TYR A 359 -14.45 -10.48 32.72
CA TYR A 359 -15.35 -9.34 32.81
C TYR A 359 -14.90 -8.24 31.84
N PRO A 360 -15.81 -7.65 31.00
CA PRO A 360 -15.44 -6.70 29.96
C PRO A 360 -15.15 -5.28 30.51
N ILE A 361 -14.50 -5.19 31.66
CA ILE A 361 -14.17 -3.95 32.33
C ILE A 361 -12.71 -3.91 32.78
N LYS A 362 -12.16 -2.72 32.91
CA LYS A 362 -10.84 -2.46 33.52
C LYS A 362 -10.85 -1.13 34.28
N LEU A 363 -9.87 -0.94 35.18
CA LEU A 363 -9.67 0.36 35.84
C LEU A 363 -9.53 1.48 34.83
N ALA A 364 -10.14 2.62 35.09
CA ALA A 364 -10.23 3.71 34.14
C ALA A 364 -10.24 5.10 34.77
N TRP A 365 -9.45 5.37 35.76
CA TRP A 365 -9.11 6.77 36.09
C TRP A 365 -8.15 7.35 35.06
N ALA A 366 -7.28 6.47 34.47
CA ALA A 366 -6.45 6.85 33.34
C ALA A 366 -6.37 5.74 32.30
N ILE A 367 -6.20 6.12 31.02
CA ILE A 367 -5.89 5.23 29.90
C ILE A 367 -4.88 5.90 28.98
N THR A 368 -4.17 5.14 28.15
CA THR A 368 -3.28 5.76 27.16
C THR A 368 -4.04 6.29 25.96
N ILE A 369 -3.51 7.34 25.32
CA ILE A 369 -4.04 7.88 24.06
C ILE A 369 -4.18 6.79 23.01
N HIS A 370 -3.21 5.86 22.92
CA HIS A 370 -3.27 4.71 21.98
C HIS A 370 -4.48 3.81 22.25
N LYS A 371 -4.72 3.46 23.51
CA LYS A 371 -5.85 2.59 23.89
C LYS A 371 -7.21 3.30 23.83
N SER A 372 -7.23 4.64 23.78
CA SER A 372 -8.47 5.42 23.58
C SER A 372 -8.92 5.46 22.12
N GLN A 373 -8.08 5.01 21.19
CA GLN A 373 -8.41 5.00 19.76
C GLN A 373 -9.66 4.14 19.51
N GLY A 374 -10.60 4.66 18.73
CA GLY A 374 -11.89 3.99 18.49
C GLY A 374 -12.94 4.15 19.59
N MET A 375 -12.59 4.61 20.80
CA MET A 375 -13.52 4.87 21.90
C MET A 375 -14.13 6.27 21.81
N THR A 376 -15.27 6.47 22.47
CA THR A 376 -15.96 7.77 22.63
C THR A 376 -16.18 8.02 24.13
N PHE A 377 -15.88 9.22 24.60
CA PHE A 377 -16.01 9.60 26.00
C PHE A 377 -16.91 10.83 26.12
N ASP A 378 -17.75 10.84 27.16
CA ASP A 378 -18.57 12.00 27.47
C ASP A 378 -17.76 13.07 28.22
N ARG A 379 -16.83 12.64 29.10
CA ARG A 379 -15.89 13.50 29.82
C ARG A 379 -14.49 12.91 29.79
N MET A 380 -13.53 13.76 29.48
CA MET A 380 -12.14 13.34 29.35
C MET A 380 -11.21 14.46 29.80
N HIS A 381 -10.17 14.06 30.52
CA HIS A 381 -9.10 14.94 30.95
C HIS A 381 -7.81 14.60 30.19
N PHE A 382 -7.25 15.56 29.46
CA PHE A 382 -6.00 15.33 28.73
C PHE A 382 -4.80 15.81 29.56
N ASP A 383 -3.97 14.89 30.00
CA ASP A 383 -2.76 15.20 30.76
C ASP A 383 -1.62 15.65 29.84
N LEU A 384 -1.42 16.96 29.77
CA LEU A 384 -0.37 17.62 28.98
C LEU A 384 0.94 17.82 29.78
N ARG A 385 1.01 17.48 31.05
CA ARG A 385 2.17 17.77 31.91
C ARG A 385 3.48 17.18 31.38
N ARG A 386 3.43 16.02 30.74
CA ARG A 386 4.58 15.38 30.07
C ARG A 386 4.63 15.64 28.56
N GLY A 387 3.79 16.51 28.05
CA GLY A 387 3.69 16.89 26.65
C GLY A 387 3.22 15.76 25.73
N THR A 388 3.23 16.07 24.44
CA THR A 388 3.04 15.11 23.35
C THR A 388 4.40 14.83 22.72
N PHE A 389 4.73 13.57 22.42
CA PHE A 389 6.04 13.20 21.87
C PHE A 389 5.96 12.63 20.45
N ALA A 390 4.76 12.39 19.93
CA ALA A 390 4.56 11.85 18.60
C ALA A 390 3.50 12.65 17.82
N PRO A 391 3.65 12.73 16.49
CA PRO A 391 2.62 13.33 15.62
C PRO A 391 1.25 12.69 15.87
N GLY A 392 0.19 13.48 15.75
CA GLY A 392 -1.19 13.04 15.87
C GLY A 392 -1.70 12.80 17.29
N GLN A 393 -0.85 12.72 18.32
CA GLN A 393 -1.30 12.45 19.70
C GLN A 393 -2.29 13.50 20.21
N ALA A 394 -1.98 14.78 20.04
CA ALA A 394 -2.89 15.88 20.43
C ALA A 394 -4.21 15.81 19.65
N TYR A 395 -4.14 15.62 18.35
CA TYR A 395 -5.33 15.46 17.49
C TYR A 395 -6.21 14.28 17.94
N VAL A 396 -5.62 13.11 18.19
CA VAL A 396 -6.37 11.94 18.68
C VAL A 396 -7.02 12.21 20.01
N ALA A 397 -6.33 12.85 20.95
CA ALA A 397 -6.87 13.16 22.25
C ALA A 397 -8.03 14.18 22.14
N ILE A 398 -7.82 15.28 21.43
CA ILE A 398 -8.80 16.39 21.34
C ILE A 398 -9.99 16.02 20.45
N SER A 399 -9.83 15.07 19.52
CA SER A 399 -10.95 14.58 18.69
C SER A 399 -12.00 13.76 19.45
N ARG A 400 -11.87 13.63 20.78
CA ARG A 400 -12.86 12.99 21.68
C ARG A 400 -13.81 14.06 22.22
N ILE A 401 -15.05 13.66 22.46
CA ILE A 401 -16.09 14.57 22.99
C ILE A 401 -15.85 14.82 24.49
N GLY A 402 -16.21 15.99 24.99
CA GLY A 402 -16.18 16.30 26.44
C GLY A 402 -14.78 16.53 27.01
N LEU A 403 -13.94 17.28 26.30
CA LEU A 403 -12.55 17.55 26.66
C LEU A 403 -12.42 18.53 27.83
N THR A 404 -11.58 18.21 28.83
CA THR A 404 -10.92 19.14 29.72
C THR A 404 -9.41 18.97 29.64
N LEU A 405 -8.64 19.99 29.95
CA LEU A 405 -7.18 19.98 29.84
C LEU A 405 -6.53 20.21 31.22
N SER A 406 -5.44 19.49 31.51
CA SER A 406 -4.62 19.73 32.72
C SER A 406 -3.82 21.03 32.65
N ASN A 407 -3.39 21.40 31.43
CA ASN A 407 -2.62 22.60 31.12
C ASN A 407 -3.03 23.17 29.78
N ARG A 408 -2.62 24.42 29.51
CA ARG A 408 -2.87 25.04 28.22
C ARG A 408 -2.22 24.26 27.07
N LEU A 409 -3.02 24.04 26.06
CA LEU A 409 -2.54 23.54 24.79
C LEU A 409 -1.79 24.68 24.07
N CYS A 410 -0.58 24.40 23.61
CA CYS A 410 0.26 25.36 22.89
C CYS A 410 0.65 24.79 21.52
N PRO A 411 1.07 25.63 20.56
CA PRO A 411 1.46 25.17 19.22
C PRO A 411 2.51 24.05 19.21
N HIS A 412 3.46 24.05 20.15
CA HIS A 412 4.50 23.01 20.23
C HIS A 412 3.96 21.62 20.60
N HIS A 413 2.73 21.51 21.12
CA HIS A 413 2.08 20.23 21.37
C HIS A 413 1.51 19.61 20.08
N ILE A 414 1.33 20.41 19.02
CA ILE A 414 0.87 19.94 17.72
C ILE A 414 2.07 19.55 16.88
N VAL A 415 2.55 18.33 17.11
CA VAL A 415 3.67 17.79 16.34
C VAL A 415 3.20 17.46 14.93
N GLN A 416 3.78 18.14 13.95
CA GLN A 416 3.47 17.99 12.53
C GLN A 416 4.52 17.15 11.80
N ASN A 417 4.09 16.49 10.74
CA ASN A 417 4.97 15.83 9.81
C ASN A 417 4.71 16.33 8.38
N ALA A 418 5.67 17.09 7.84
CA ALA A 418 5.57 17.64 6.48
C ALA A 418 5.44 16.58 5.39
N GLU A 419 6.01 15.39 5.61
CA GLU A 419 5.91 14.27 4.67
C GLU A 419 4.47 13.77 4.55
N ILE A 420 3.72 13.73 5.67
CA ILE A 420 2.30 13.35 5.65
C ILE A 420 1.50 14.37 4.83
N LYS A 421 1.75 15.66 5.01
CA LYS A 421 1.09 16.70 4.21
C LYS A 421 1.37 16.55 2.73
N ALA A 422 2.63 16.33 2.36
CA ALA A 422 3.02 16.12 0.97
C ALA A 422 2.32 14.88 0.38
N PHE A 423 2.23 13.80 1.14
CA PHE A 423 1.52 12.59 0.71
C PHE A 423 0.00 12.81 0.61
N ALA A 424 -0.58 13.61 1.50
CA ALA A 424 -2.00 13.93 1.52
C ALA A 424 -2.44 14.83 0.34
N ASN A 425 -1.55 15.65 -0.22
CA ASN A 425 -1.87 16.52 -1.37
C ASN A 425 -2.33 15.76 -2.62
N SER A 426 -2.11 14.44 -2.68
CA SER A 426 -2.55 13.57 -3.77
C SER A 426 -3.80 12.75 -3.43
N PHE A 427 -4.54 13.11 -2.38
CA PHE A 427 -5.81 12.46 -2.07
C PHE A 427 -6.88 12.84 -3.08
N ASN A 428 -7.76 11.90 -3.37
CA ASN A 428 -8.86 12.05 -4.33
C ASN A 428 -8.39 12.48 -5.74
N ASP A 429 -7.30 11.87 -6.24
CA ASP A 429 -6.89 12.01 -7.64
C ASP A 429 -7.99 11.47 -8.56
N VAL A 430 -8.91 12.35 -8.91
CA VAL A 430 -10.15 12.03 -9.63
C VAL A 430 -9.87 11.37 -11.00
N PRO A 431 -8.94 11.90 -11.84
CA PRO A 431 -8.68 11.29 -13.14
C PRO A 431 -8.22 9.84 -13.06
N MET A 432 -7.32 9.52 -12.13
CA MET A 432 -6.81 8.16 -11.95
C MET A 432 -7.90 7.22 -11.41
N ILE A 433 -8.67 7.70 -10.43
CA ILE A 433 -9.76 6.93 -9.80
C ILE A 433 -10.84 6.63 -10.84
N ASP A 434 -11.26 7.63 -11.62
CA ASP A 434 -12.34 7.48 -12.61
C ASP A 434 -11.91 6.56 -13.77
N GLU A 435 -10.65 6.58 -14.20
CA GLU A 435 -10.11 5.65 -15.18
C GLU A 435 -10.17 4.20 -14.69
N GLU A 436 -9.74 3.93 -13.47
CA GLU A 436 -9.77 2.59 -12.88
C GLU A 436 -11.21 2.09 -12.67
N LEU A 437 -12.12 2.97 -12.26
CA LEU A 437 -13.55 2.66 -12.12
C LEU A 437 -14.18 2.32 -13.47
N ALA A 438 -13.90 3.11 -14.52
CA ALA A 438 -14.43 2.86 -15.86
C ALA A 438 -13.98 1.50 -16.39
N PHE A 439 -12.72 1.14 -16.18
CA PHE A 439 -12.22 -0.20 -16.50
C PHE A 439 -12.97 -1.29 -15.73
N GLY A 440 -13.02 -1.17 -14.39
CA GLY A 440 -13.64 -2.17 -13.53
C GLY A 440 -15.13 -2.41 -13.86
N GLN A 441 -15.87 -1.36 -14.12
CA GLN A 441 -17.28 -1.43 -14.49
C GLN A 441 -17.49 -2.14 -15.83
N GLN A 442 -16.74 -1.75 -16.88
CA GLN A 442 -16.83 -2.38 -18.19
C GLN A 442 -16.46 -3.86 -18.15
N PHE A 443 -15.37 -4.18 -17.46
CA PHE A 443 -14.95 -5.57 -17.28
C PHE A 443 -16.01 -6.41 -16.58
N SER A 444 -16.49 -5.94 -15.41
CA SER A 444 -17.49 -6.66 -14.61
C SER A 444 -18.83 -6.81 -15.34
N GLN A 445 -19.24 -5.83 -16.15
CA GLN A 445 -20.46 -5.94 -16.96
C GLN A 445 -20.37 -7.06 -17.99
N CYS A 446 -19.23 -7.18 -18.69
CA CYS A 446 -19.00 -8.26 -19.63
C CYS A 446 -18.91 -9.62 -18.90
N PHE A 447 -18.13 -9.67 -17.85
CA PHE A 447 -17.87 -10.92 -17.11
C PHE A 447 -19.16 -11.48 -16.49
N ASN A 448 -19.97 -10.66 -15.82
CA ASN A 448 -21.24 -11.06 -15.21
C ASN A 448 -22.28 -11.56 -16.24
N LYS A 449 -22.19 -11.09 -17.48
CA LYS A 449 -23.00 -11.56 -18.61
C LYS A 449 -22.42 -12.80 -19.29
N ARG A 450 -21.28 -13.32 -18.81
CA ARG A 450 -20.49 -14.38 -19.42
C ARG A 450 -20.01 -14.04 -20.84
N ASP A 451 -19.88 -12.74 -21.16
CA ASP A 451 -19.24 -12.25 -22.36
C ASP A 451 -17.72 -12.19 -22.14
N TYR A 452 -17.08 -13.34 -22.20
CA TYR A 452 -15.65 -13.45 -21.92
C TYR A 452 -14.79 -12.80 -23.01
N ASP A 453 -15.25 -12.82 -24.26
CA ASP A 453 -14.58 -12.12 -25.37
C ASP A 453 -14.64 -10.61 -25.18
N GLY A 454 -15.81 -10.09 -24.78
CA GLY A 454 -15.95 -8.70 -24.39
C GLY A 454 -15.07 -8.30 -23.21
N ALA A 455 -15.00 -9.11 -22.17
CA ALA A 455 -14.13 -8.89 -21.02
C ALA A 455 -12.65 -8.86 -21.43
N ALA A 456 -12.21 -9.80 -22.27
CA ALA A 456 -10.84 -9.82 -22.77
C ALA A 456 -10.52 -8.57 -23.62
N LYS A 457 -11.43 -8.13 -24.48
CA LYS A 457 -11.27 -6.92 -25.28
C LYS A 457 -11.17 -5.66 -24.41
N VAL A 458 -11.95 -5.58 -23.33
CA VAL A 458 -11.84 -4.49 -22.34
C VAL A 458 -10.45 -4.51 -21.70
N CYS A 459 -9.97 -5.65 -21.21
CA CYS A 459 -8.62 -5.77 -20.64
C CYS A 459 -7.54 -5.37 -21.63
N LEU A 460 -7.60 -5.86 -22.87
CA LEU A 460 -6.61 -5.53 -23.89
C LEU A 460 -6.60 -4.03 -24.22
N LYS A 461 -7.78 -3.40 -24.35
CA LYS A 461 -7.89 -1.97 -24.58
C LYS A 461 -7.18 -1.16 -23.50
N TYR A 462 -7.52 -1.38 -22.24
CA TYR A 462 -6.93 -0.64 -21.12
C TYR A 462 -5.45 -0.98 -20.92
N THR A 463 -5.04 -2.22 -21.16
CA THR A 463 -3.62 -2.62 -21.13
C THR A 463 -2.82 -1.82 -22.17
N ILE A 464 -3.33 -1.71 -23.40
CA ILE A 464 -2.68 -0.94 -24.48
C ILE A 464 -2.63 0.55 -24.12
N GLU A 465 -3.71 1.11 -23.58
CA GLU A 465 -3.75 2.51 -23.16
C GLU A 465 -2.71 2.81 -22.05
N LYS A 466 -2.57 1.91 -21.06
CA LYS A 466 -1.55 2.03 -20.01
C LYS A 466 -0.13 1.92 -20.59
N ILE A 467 0.10 1.01 -21.53
CA ILE A 467 1.40 0.88 -22.21
C ILE A 467 1.73 2.18 -22.97
N LYS A 468 0.78 2.76 -23.69
CA LYS A 468 0.97 4.04 -24.42
C LYS A 468 1.31 5.20 -23.49
N LYS A 469 0.81 5.21 -22.27
CA LYS A 469 1.13 6.18 -21.22
C LYS A 469 2.45 5.87 -20.48
N GLY A 470 3.15 4.79 -20.82
CA GLY A 470 4.35 4.33 -20.10
C GLY A 470 4.07 3.67 -18.76
N ASP A 471 2.81 3.41 -18.43
CA ASP A 471 2.38 2.78 -17.18
C ASP A 471 2.33 1.25 -17.31
N TYR A 472 3.49 0.66 -17.52
CA TYR A 472 3.65 -0.79 -17.76
C TYR A 472 3.22 -1.62 -16.56
N ARG A 473 3.30 -1.07 -15.35
CA ARG A 473 2.96 -1.78 -14.10
C ARG A 473 1.47 -2.03 -14.01
N ASN A 474 0.66 -0.99 -14.19
CA ASN A 474 -0.80 -1.14 -14.19
C ASN A 474 -1.27 -1.95 -15.40
N ALA A 475 -0.63 -1.82 -16.55
CA ALA A 475 -0.88 -2.68 -17.69
C ALA A 475 -0.74 -4.17 -17.34
N ALA A 476 0.33 -4.54 -16.64
CA ALA A 476 0.57 -5.92 -16.19
C ALA A 476 -0.47 -6.40 -15.15
N LEU A 477 -0.88 -5.52 -14.23
CA LEU A 477 -1.94 -5.83 -13.25
C LEU A 477 -3.28 -6.11 -13.92
N ILE A 478 -3.64 -5.31 -14.93
CA ILE A 478 -4.88 -5.51 -15.71
C ILE A 478 -4.84 -6.84 -16.46
N ALA A 479 -3.72 -7.14 -17.13
CA ALA A 479 -3.57 -8.41 -17.85
C ALA A 479 -3.60 -9.62 -16.92
N LYS A 480 -2.94 -9.54 -15.76
CA LYS A 480 -2.97 -10.60 -14.75
C LYS A 480 -4.39 -10.82 -14.22
N ARG A 481 -5.14 -9.76 -13.95
CA ARG A 481 -6.52 -9.89 -13.50
C ARG A 481 -7.37 -10.70 -14.47
N MET A 482 -7.27 -10.41 -15.77
CA MET A 482 -8.00 -11.14 -16.79
C MET A 482 -7.69 -12.65 -16.72
N PHE A 483 -6.40 -12.98 -16.55
CA PHE A 483 -5.96 -14.37 -16.45
C PHE A 483 -6.46 -15.06 -15.17
N ASP A 484 -6.31 -14.41 -14.02
CA ASP A 484 -6.70 -14.97 -12.72
C ASP A 484 -8.22 -15.25 -12.67
N VAL A 485 -9.03 -14.30 -13.12
CA VAL A 485 -10.50 -14.44 -13.10
C VAL A 485 -10.97 -15.53 -14.08
N MET A 486 -10.32 -15.67 -15.22
CA MET A 486 -10.66 -16.72 -16.19
C MET A 486 -10.25 -18.11 -15.72
N LEU A 487 -9.16 -18.24 -14.96
CA LEU A 487 -8.75 -19.51 -14.36
C LEU A 487 -9.70 -19.97 -13.26
N ASP A 488 -10.30 -19.05 -12.53
CA ASP A 488 -11.25 -19.35 -11.46
C ASP A 488 -12.65 -19.70 -11.98
N ASP A 489 -12.97 -19.44 -13.26
CA ASP A 489 -14.25 -19.77 -13.86
C ASP A 489 -14.27 -21.19 -14.44
N GLU A 490 -14.97 -22.11 -13.76
CA GLU A 490 -15.09 -23.51 -14.17
C GLU A 490 -15.78 -23.68 -15.54
N CYS A 491 -16.74 -22.81 -15.86
CA CYS A 491 -17.44 -22.87 -17.13
C CYS A 491 -16.50 -22.57 -18.30
N LEU A 492 -15.55 -21.63 -18.08
CA LEU A 492 -14.56 -21.28 -19.08
C LEU A 492 -13.52 -22.40 -19.26
N MET A 493 -13.05 -22.98 -18.16
CA MET A 493 -12.06 -24.06 -18.19
C MET A 493 -12.61 -25.34 -18.85
N GLY A 494 -13.90 -25.60 -18.73
CA GLY A 494 -14.58 -26.74 -19.37
C GLY A 494 -15.00 -26.49 -20.82
N SER A 495 -14.85 -25.27 -21.37
CA SER A 495 -15.30 -24.97 -22.73
C SER A 495 -14.16 -25.06 -23.74
N THR A 496 -14.50 -25.47 -24.99
CA THR A 496 -13.54 -25.45 -26.12
C THR A 496 -13.12 -24.04 -26.51
N GLU A 497 -13.90 -23.02 -26.18
CA GLU A 497 -13.63 -21.60 -26.43
C GLU A 497 -12.71 -20.98 -25.37
N GLY A 498 -12.76 -21.47 -24.14
CA GLY A 498 -11.94 -20.96 -23.04
C GLY A 498 -10.45 -21.22 -23.20
N ILE A 499 -10.05 -22.35 -23.78
CA ILE A 499 -8.65 -22.74 -23.94
C ILE A 499 -7.86 -21.78 -24.85
N PRO A 500 -8.34 -21.37 -26.04
CA PRO A 500 -7.67 -20.36 -26.86
C PRO A 500 -7.54 -19.01 -26.15
N LEU A 501 -8.61 -18.55 -25.48
CA LEU A 501 -8.63 -17.30 -24.75
C LEU A 501 -7.62 -17.27 -23.60
N LEU A 502 -7.52 -18.36 -22.83
CA LEU A 502 -6.50 -18.52 -21.78
C LEU A 502 -5.07 -18.50 -22.34
N LYS A 503 -4.84 -19.08 -23.52
CA LYS A 503 -3.55 -19.04 -24.20
C LYS A 503 -3.14 -17.63 -24.59
N ASP A 504 -4.07 -16.84 -25.12
CA ASP A 504 -3.82 -15.44 -25.50
C ASP A 504 -3.58 -14.56 -24.27
N CYS A 505 -4.36 -14.76 -23.20
CA CYS A 505 -4.14 -14.09 -21.93
C CYS A 505 -2.76 -14.42 -21.34
N SER A 506 -2.37 -15.68 -21.36
CA SER A 506 -1.05 -16.12 -20.89
C SER A 506 0.07 -15.48 -21.69
N MET A 507 -0.08 -15.34 -23.00
CA MET A 507 0.90 -14.67 -23.86
C MET A 507 1.02 -13.18 -23.50
N THR A 508 -0.09 -12.49 -23.31
CA THR A 508 -0.12 -11.08 -22.89
C THR A 508 0.54 -10.89 -21.51
N CYS A 509 0.25 -11.75 -20.55
CA CYS A 509 0.88 -11.72 -19.23
C CYS A 509 2.39 -11.95 -19.31
N ASN A 510 2.85 -12.92 -20.10
CA ASN A 510 4.28 -13.16 -20.29
C ASN A 510 4.98 -11.98 -20.96
N PHE A 511 4.36 -11.35 -21.95
CA PHE A 511 4.89 -10.14 -22.58
C PHE A 511 5.05 -9.01 -21.56
N LEU A 512 4.03 -8.73 -20.75
CA LEU A 512 4.06 -7.69 -19.75
C LEU A 512 5.07 -7.98 -18.63
N ASN A 513 5.19 -9.24 -18.22
CA ASN A 513 6.25 -9.64 -17.27
C ASN A 513 7.64 -9.43 -17.86
N ALA A 514 7.84 -9.73 -19.15
CA ALA A 514 9.09 -9.44 -19.84
C ALA A 514 9.44 -7.95 -19.80
N VAL A 515 8.46 -7.07 -20.07
CA VAL A 515 8.63 -5.61 -19.96
C VAL A 515 9.00 -5.20 -18.55
N LEU A 516 8.27 -5.67 -17.53
CA LEU A 516 8.53 -5.35 -16.13
C LEU A 516 9.92 -5.79 -15.66
N CYS A 517 10.33 -7.00 -16.04
CA CYS A 517 11.65 -7.51 -15.72
C CYS A 517 12.76 -6.68 -16.37
N LEU A 518 12.57 -6.27 -17.62
CA LEU A 518 13.50 -5.41 -18.32
C LEU A 518 13.69 -4.06 -17.60
N TYR A 519 12.60 -3.39 -17.24
CA TYR A 519 12.66 -2.11 -16.52
C TYR A 519 13.13 -2.25 -15.06
N GLY A 520 12.94 -3.43 -14.47
CA GLY A 520 13.45 -3.78 -13.13
C GLY A 520 14.89 -4.26 -13.12
N ASN A 521 15.63 -4.16 -14.25
CA ASN A 521 16.99 -4.64 -14.43
C ASN A 521 17.18 -6.16 -14.19
N ARG A 522 16.11 -6.94 -14.34
CA ARG A 522 16.12 -8.41 -14.20
C ARG A 522 16.17 -9.03 -15.60
N TYR A 523 17.30 -8.83 -16.26
CA TYR A 523 17.46 -9.11 -17.69
C TYR A 523 17.32 -10.59 -18.06
N GLN A 524 17.83 -11.48 -17.22
CA GLN A 524 17.71 -12.93 -17.49
C GLN A 524 16.27 -13.41 -17.45
N GLU A 525 15.49 -12.90 -16.50
CA GLU A 525 14.05 -13.22 -16.41
C GLU A 525 13.27 -12.58 -17.56
N ALA A 526 13.65 -11.36 -17.95
CA ALA A 526 13.04 -10.69 -19.11
C ALA A 526 13.21 -11.53 -20.40
N ILE A 527 14.38 -12.12 -20.61
CA ILE A 527 14.64 -13.05 -21.72
C ILE A 527 13.78 -14.29 -21.61
N GLY A 528 13.66 -14.87 -20.41
CA GLY A 528 12.81 -16.05 -20.19
C GLY A 528 11.35 -15.80 -20.57
N TYR A 529 10.76 -14.71 -20.07
CA TYR A 529 9.39 -14.33 -20.41
C TYR A 529 9.21 -13.96 -21.89
N ALA A 530 10.18 -13.26 -22.49
CA ALA A 530 10.15 -12.96 -23.92
C ALA A 530 10.18 -14.23 -24.78
N ASN A 531 10.98 -15.23 -24.41
CA ASN A 531 11.01 -16.52 -25.09
C ASN A 531 9.65 -17.22 -25.04
N LEU A 532 8.97 -17.24 -23.87
CA LEU A 532 7.63 -17.82 -23.74
C LEU A 532 6.60 -17.18 -24.70
N VAL A 533 6.77 -15.91 -25.03
CA VAL A 533 5.94 -15.24 -26.06
C VAL A 533 6.38 -15.67 -27.45
N LEU A 534 7.68 -15.65 -27.74
CA LEU A 534 8.25 -15.94 -29.08
C LEU A 534 8.06 -17.38 -29.51
N ASP A 535 8.05 -18.34 -28.57
CA ASP A 535 7.78 -19.76 -28.85
C ASP A 535 6.36 -19.99 -29.36
N ARG A 536 5.43 -19.06 -29.06
CA ARG A 536 4.03 -19.16 -29.51
C ARG A 536 3.73 -18.34 -30.76
N LYS A 537 4.33 -17.16 -30.85
CA LYS A 537 4.08 -16.23 -31.95
C LYS A 537 5.27 -15.32 -32.16
N ALA A 538 5.64 -15.13 -33.43
CA ALA A 538 6.59 -14.09 -33.80
C ALA A 538 6.02 -12.71 -33.40
N CYS A 539 6.63 -12.06 -32.42
CA CYS A 539 6.20 -10.78 -31.87
C CYS A 539 7.42 -9.85 -31.84
N MET A 540 7.38 -8.78 -32.62
CA MET A 540 8.50 -7.85 -32.75
C MET A 540 8.81 -7.16 -31.42
N GLU A 541 7.79 -6.84 -30.64
CA GLU A 541 7.92 -6.21 -29.34
C GLU A 541 8.65 -7.15 -28.35
N ALA A 542 8.35 -8.45 -28.37
CA ALA A 542 9.04 -9.43 -27.52
C ALA A 542 10.49 -9.65 -27.98
N MET A 543 10.75 -9.67 -29.29
CA MET A 543 12.11 -9.70 -29.83
C MET A 543 12.92 -8.49 -29.36
N PHE A 544 12.30 -7.31 -29.33
CA PHE A 544 12.94 -6.08 -28.88
C PHE A 544 13.27 -6.10 -27.37
N ILE A 545 12.36 -6.58 -26.53
CA ILE A 545 12.61 -6.76 -25.10
C ILE A 545 13.80 -7.72 -24.89
N LYS A 546 13.79 -8.85 -25.63
CA LYS A 546 14.87 -9.81 -25.60
C LYS A 546 16.19 -9.19 -26.03
N ALA A 547 16.21 -8.44 -27.13
CA ALA A 547 17.40 -7.76 -27.61
C ALA A 547 18.00 -6.79 -26.57
N ARG A 548 17.14 -5.99 -25.92
CA ARG A 548 17.58 -5.08 -24.85
C ARG A 548 18.13 -5.79 -23.63
N ALA A 549 17.51 -6.87 -23.23
CA ALA A 549 17.96 -7.65 -22.07
C ALA A 549 19.28 -8.38 -22.35
N LEU A 550 19.43 -8.97 -23.53
CA LEU A 550 20.68 -9.58 -24.01
C LEU A 550 21.81 -8.54 -24.05
N TYR A 551 21.49 -7.36 -24.55
CA TYR A 551 22.43 -6.24 -24.61
C TYR A 551 22.92 -5.80 -23.23
N ALA A 552 22.01 -5.67 -22.26
CA ALA A 552 22.34 -5.33 -20.89
C ALA A 552 23.16 -6.42 -20.16
N LEU A 553 23.11 -7.66 -20.64
CA LEU A 553 23.93 -8.79 -20.19
C LEU A 553 25.23 -8.95 -20.98
N GLU A 554 25.59 -7.98 -21.84
CA GLU A 554 26.78 -8.01 -22.70
C GLU A 554 26.80 -9.14 -23.73
N GLN A 555 25.64 -9.77 -24.02
CA GLN A 555 25.45 -10.80 -25.04
C GLN A 555 25.13 -10.15 -26.39
N TYR A 556 26.12 -9.48 -26.96
CA TYR A 556 25.93 -8.53 -28.06
C TYR A 556 25.58 -9.19 -29.40
N GLU A 557 26.16 -10.35 -29.72
CA GLU A 557 25.89 -11.07 -30.96
C GLU A 557 24.42 -11.50 -31.03
N GLU A 558 23.92 -12.10 -29.98
CA GLU A 558 22.52 -12.52 -29.90
C GLU A 558 21.55 -11.33 -29.90
N ALA A 559 21.93 -10.22 -29.24
CA ALA A 559 21.14 -8.99 -29.26
C ALA A 559 21.02 -8.42 -30.67
N PHE A 560 22.12 -8.39 -31.43
CA PHE A 560 22.12 -7.92 -32.82
C PHE A 560 21.32 -8.81 -33.76
N GLU A 561 21.36 -10.14 -33.58
CA GLU A 561 20.50 -11.06 -34.34
C GLU A 561 19.01 -10.78 -34.13
N MET A 562 18.61 -10.48 -32.88
CA MET A 562 17.20 -10.10 -32.61
C MET A 562 16.82 -8.78 -33.29
N VAL A 563 17.70 -7.78 -33.28
CA VAL A 563 17.48 -6.50 -33.98
C VAL A 563 17.40 -6.72 -35.50
N ALA A 564 18.21 -7.62 -36.07
CA ALA A 564 18.14 -7.98 -37.48
C ALA A 564 16.76 -8.54 -37.85
N ARG A 565 16.27 -9.50 -37.06
CA ARG A 565 14.94 -10.10 -37.25
C ARG A 565 13.83 -9.06 -37.19
N ILE A 566 13.92 -8.08 -36.26
CA ILE A 566 12.95 -6.98 -36.16
C ILE A 566 12.98 -6.11 -37.42
N GLN A 567 14.17 -5.79 -37.93
CA GLN A 567 14.31 -4.95 -39.15
C GLN A 567 13.80 -5.69 -40.39
N ASP A 568 14.05 -6.97 -40.50
CA ASP A 568 13.53 -7.78 -41.62
C ASP A 568 12.00 -7.90 -41.59
N ALA A 569 11.42 -8.07 -40.40
CA ALA A 569 9.96 -8.06 -40.22
C ALA A 569 9.33 -6.68 -40.54
N ALA A 570 10.04 -5.57 -40.26
CA ALA A 570 9.58 -4.21 -40.50
C ALA A 570 9.71 -3.74 -41.97
N LYS A 571 10.41 -4.50 -42.82
CA LYS A 571 10.58 -4.15 -44.25
C LYS A 571 9.35 -4.40 -45.10
N ASN A 572 8.28 -4.96 -44.56
CA ASN A 572 7.02 -5.10 -45.29
C ASN A 572 6.28 -3.75 -45.29
N PRO A 573 6.27 -3.00 -46.43
CA PRO A 573 5.76 -1.63 -46.47
C PRO A 573 4.22 -1.56 -46.30
N ASN A 574 3.53 -2.68 -46.40
CA ASN A 574 2.05 -2.77 -46.33
C ASN A 574 1.56 -3.21 -44.91
N ASP A 575 2.44 -3.38 -43.93
CA ASP A 575 2.03 -3.70 -42.58
C ASP A 575 1.82 -2.42 -41.77
N PRO A 576 0.58 -2.07 -41.40
CA PRO A 576 0.32 -0.89 -40.54
C PRO A 576 1.08 -0.94 -39.22
N LYS A 577 1.36 -2.13 -38.72
CA LYS A 577 2.16 -2.33 -37.52
C LYS A 577 3.64 -1.94 -37.70
N ALA A 578 4.16 -1.99 -38.92
CA ALA A 578 5.53 -1.59 -39.19
C ALA A 578 5.76 -0.09 -39.03
N THR A 579 4.74 0.74 -39.30
CA THR A 579 4.79 2.20 -39.13
C THR A 579 4.71 2.57 -37.63
N ASP A 580 3.77 1.96 -36.92
CA ASP A 580 3.64 2.12 -35.46
C ASP A 580 4.89 1.60 -34.74
N MET A 581 5.53 0.55 -35.26
CA MET A 581 6.76 -0.01 -34.70
C MET A 581 7.97 0.89 -34.92
N LYS A 582 8.08 1.59 -36.02
CA LYS A 582 9.15 2.58 -36.25
C LYS A 582 9.06 3.72 -35.22
N GLN A 583 7.85 4.20 -34.95
CA GLN A 583 7.62 5.21 -33.94
C GLN A 583 7.90 4.67 -32.53
N TYR A 584 7.46 3.45 -32.23
CA TYR A 584 7.68 2.77 -30.96
C TYR A 584 9.19 2.46 -30.73
N LEU A 585 9.91 2.01 -31.74
CA LEU A 585 11.37 1.84 -31.69
C LEU A 585 12.09 3.18 -31.53
N PHE A 586 11.55 4.26 -32.04
CA PHE A 586 12.07 5.61 -31.86
C PHE A 586 11.88 6.08 -30.40
N GLU A 587 10.71 5.90 -29.81
CA GLU A 587 10.42 6.27 -28.41
C GLU A 587 11.19 5.40 -27.38
N MET A 588 11.38 4.12 -27.67
CA MET A 588 12.15 3.21 -26.81
C MET A 588 13.68 3.45 -26.90
N ARG A 589 14.18 4.09 -27.90
CA ARG A 589 15.62 4.45 -28.06
C ARG A 589 16.11 5.48 -27.08
N LEU A 590 15.27 6.42 -26.71
CA LEU A 590 15.60 7.48 -25.75
C LEU A 590 16.12 6.95 -24.41
N ASN A 591 15.93 5.66 -24.13
CA ASN A 591 16.28 5.01 -22.88
C ASN A 591 17.36 3.91 -23.02
N LEU A 592 17.95 3.71 -24.21
CA LEU A 592 19.06 2.76 -24.39
C LEU A 592 20.38 3.40 -23.97
N LYS A 593 20.81 3.15 -22.75
CA LYS A 593 22.21 3.38 -22.35
C LYS A 593 23.07 2.31 -23.01
N MET A 594 24.02 2.73 -23.84
CA MET A 594 24.96 1.84 -24.53
C MET A 594 26.31 1.91 -23.85
N ASP A 595 26.90 0.77 -23.49
CA ASP A 595 28.20 0.66 -22.88
C ASP A 595 29.35 0.59 -23.90
N LEU A 596 30.50 1.06 -23.51
CA LEU A 596 31.66 1.20 -24.34
C LEU A 596 32.27 -0.09 -24.91
N PRO A 597 32.31 -1.22 -24.16
CA PRO A 597 32.76 -2.51 -24.69
C PRO A 597 31.96 -2.94 -25.92
N VAL A 598 30.67 -2.69 -25.93
CA VAL A 598 29.74 -2.97 -27.04
C VAL A 598 30.18 -2.33 -28.33
N LEU A 599 30.70 -1.17 -28.22
CA LEU A 599 30.99 -0.36 -29.36
C LEU A 599 32.33 -0.74 -29.97
N LYS A 600 33.27 -1.27 -29.20
CA LYS A 600 34.46 -1.92 -29.74
C LYS A 600 34.10 -3.15 -30.55
N GLU A 601 33.18 -3.96 -30.07
CA GLU A 601 32.65 -5.14 -30.75
C GLU A 601 31.72 -4.76 -31.90
N GLY A 602 30.98 -3.70 -31.76
CA GLY A 602 30.09 -3.17 -32.80
C GLY A 602 30.81 -2.77 -34.09
N LYS A 603 32.12 -2.34 -34.05
CA LYS A 603 32.92 -2.20 -35.26
C LYS A 603 33.00 -3.49 -36.08
N ARG A 604 33.09 -4.62 -35.40
CA ARG A 604 33.08 -5.94 -36.04
C ARG A 604 31.68 -6.29 -36.59
N LEU A 605 30.66 -6.03 -35.81
CA LEU A 605 29.27 -6.38 -36.13
C LEU A 605 28.71 -5.51 -37.26
N ILE A 606 29.06 -4.25 -37.40
CA ILE A 606 28.63 -3.42 -38.54
C ILE A 606 29.26 -3.89 -39.85
N LYS A 607 30.51 -4.36 -39.81
CA LYS A 607 31.07 -4.98 -40.99
C LYS A 607 30.35 -6.25 -41.41
N LEU A 608 29.82 -6.99 -40.46
CA LEU A 608 29.04 -8.21 -40.69
C LEU A 608 27.61 -7.92 -41.08
N TYR A 609 27.05 -6.80 -40.60
CA TYR A 609 25.65 -6.48 -40.77
C TYR A 609 25.44 -4.98 -41.18
N PRO A 610 25.78 -4.60 -42.44
CA PRO A 610 25.67 -3.21 -42.91
C PRO A 610 24.23 -2.65 -42.87
N GLN A 611 23.21 -3.50 -42.80
CA GLN A 611 21.81 -3.11 -42.66
C GLN A 611 21.51 -2.30 -41.38
N TYR A 612 22.46 -2.22 -40.41
CA TYR A 612 22.31 -1.44 -39.19
C TYR A 612 22.75 0.01 -39.31
N ILE A 613 23.25 0.44 -40.47
CA ILE A 613 23.58 1.85 -40.73
C ILE A 613 22.41 2.79 -40.43
N PRO A 614 21.17 2.48 -40.82
CA PRO A 614 20.02 3.31 -40.46
C PRO A 614 19.85 3.52 -38.95
N THR A 615 20.22 2.53 -38.14
CA THR A 615 20.19 2.63 -36.68
C THR A 615 21.15 3.68 -36.15
N TYR A 616 22.32 3.89 -36.79
CA TYR A 616 23.27 4.94 -36.42
C TYR A 616 22.78 6.32 -36.76
N VAL A 617 22.18 6.50 -37.92
CA VAL A 617 21.61 7.77 -38.34
C VAL A 617 20.55 8.22 -37.34
N MET A 618 19.72 7.29 -36.88
CA MET A 618 18.67 7.61 -35.93
C MET A 618 19.20 7.90 -34.51
N MET A 619 20.28 7.23 -34.09
CA MET A 619 20.95 7.53 -32.83
C MET A 619 21.67 8.90 -32.86
N ARG A 620 22.12 9.32 -34.04
CA ARG A 620 22.64 10.69 -34.27
C ARG A 620 21.53 11.73 -34.06
N MET A 621 20.32 11.50 -34.59
CA MET A 621 19.19 12.42 -34.43
C MET A 621 18.86 12.67 -32.95
N ASP A 622 18.86 11.60 -32.16
CA ASP A 622 18.58 11.70 -30.72
C ASP A 622 19.68 12.46 -29.99
N ALA A 623 20.92 12.26 -30.42
CA ALA A 623 22.06 12.93 -29.86
C ALA A 623 22.15 14.41 -30.22
N MET A 624 21.79 14.81 -31.45
CA MET A 624 21.74 16.24 -31.84
C MET A 624 20.58 17.00 -31.12
N LYS A 625 19.47 16.36 -30.89
CA LYS A 625 18.36 16.94 -30.08
C LYS A 625 18.76 17.25 -28.64
N SER A 626 19.75 16.56 -28.09
CA SER A 626 20.29 16.82 -26.75
C SER A 626 21.40 17.88 -26.70
N GLY A 627 21.74 18.51 -27.79
CA GLY A 627 22.67 19.62 -27.85
C GLY A 627 24.18 19.26 -27.67
N LEU A 628 24.53 17.98 -27.81
CA LEU A 628 25.86 17.47 -27.54
C LEU A 628 26.74 17.50 -28.81
N LYS A 629 27.93 18.05 -28.72
CA LYS A 629 28.97 18.01 -29.77
C LYS A 629 30.02 16.94 -29.47
N ILE A 630 30.54 16.29 -30.51
CA ILE A 630 31.57 15.26 -30.36
C ILE A 630 32.98 15.92 -30.38
N ALA A 631 33.81 15.57 -29.40
CA ALA A 631 35.25 15.76 -29.50
C ALA A 631 35.87 14.46 -30.03
N VAL A 632 36.67 14.61 -31.05
CA VAL A 632 37.44 13.53 -31.70
C VAL A 632 38.92 13.81 -31.53
N ASP A 633 39.73 12.77 -31.62
CA ASP A 633 41.19 12.94 -31.59
C ASP A 633 41.62 13.82 -32.76
N GLU A 634 42.68 14.63 -32.55
CA GLU A 634 43.14 15.63 -33.53
C GLU A 634 43.40 15.07 -34.94
N GLU A 635 43.80 13.80 -35.05
CA GLU A 635 43.99 13.10 -36.33
C GLU A 635 42.71 12.79 -37.12
N GLU A 636 41.53 12.89 -36.48
CA GLU A 636 40.24 12.58 -37.10
C GLU A 636 39.41 13.83 -37.43
N THR A 637 39.86 15.03 -37.05
CA THR A 637 39.12 16.29 -37.23
C THR A 637 38.94 16.67 -38.71
N GLU A 638 39.80 16.23 -39.61
CA GLU A 638 39.73 16.49 -41.06
C GLU A 638 38.80 15.52 -41.81
N ASN A 639 38.19 14.54 -41.11
CA ASN A 639 37.32 13.57 -41.76
C ASN A 639 35.95 14.20 -42.07
N PRO A 640 35.50 14.15 -43.35
CA PRO A 640 34.20 14.72 -43.75
C PRO A 640 33.02 14.23 -42.95
N LEU A 641 33.03 12.99 -42.49
CA LEU A 641 32.00 12.42 -41.63
C LEU A 641 31.97 13.04 -40.22
N VAL A 642 33.16 13.37 -39.68
CA VAL A 642 33.30 14.06 -38.39
C VAL A 642 32.75 15.48 -38.48
N THR A 643 33.12 16.18 -39.54
CA THR A 643 32.66 17.54 -39.81
C THR A 643 31.14 17.55 -40.00
N ALA A 644 30.60 16.69 -40.85
CA ALA A 644 29.16 16.58 -41.10
C ALA A 644 28.39 16.15 -39.84
N PHE A 645 29.00 15.37 -38.98
CA PHE A 645 28.37 14.95 -37.73
C PHE A 645 28.26 16.07 -36.69
N ASN A 646 29.17 17.02 -36.69
CA ASN A 646 29.17 18.19 -35.82
C ASN A 646 28.45 19.39 -36.43
N ASP A 647 28.09 19.34 -37.71
CA ASP A 647 27.40 20.41 -38.43
C ASP A 647 25.89 20.21 -38.37
N GLU A 648 25.21 21.10 -37.65
CA GLU A 648 23.75 21.08 -37.50
C GLU A 648 22.98 21.39 -38.79
N SER A 649 23.63 21.96 -39.82
CA SER A 649 23.03 22.28 -41.11
C SER A 649 22.93 21.06 -42.05
N VAL A 650 23.67 19.99 -41.77
CA VAL A 650 23.65 18.77 -42.57
C VAL A 650 22.39 17.94 -42.23
N SER A 651 21.54 17.73 -43.20
CA SER A 651 20.32 16.91 -42.98
C SER A 651 20.66 15.46 -42.66
N ASP A 652 19.77 14.82 -41.88
CA ASP A 652 19.98 13.41 -41.53
C ASP A 652 19.98 12.49 -42.75
N SER A 653 19.25 12.84 -43.82
CA SER A 653 19.23 12.12 -45.09
C SER A 653 20.57 12.24 -45.83
N ASP A 654 21.19 13.40 -45.80
CA ASP A 654 22.48 13.61 -46.43
C ASP A 654 23.61 12.97 -45.66
N PHE A 655 23.54 13.01 -44.33
CA PHE A 655 24.50 12.30 -43.50
C PHE A 655 24.39 10.77 -43.66
N GLU A 656 23.17 10.23 -43.82
CA GLU A 656 22.95 8.81 -44.12
C GLU A 656 23.60 8.40 -45.42
N LYS A 657 23.45 9.23 -46.49
CA LYS A 657 24.17 8.99 -47.76
C LYS A 657 25.67 9.02 -47.58
N MET A 658 26.19 9.98 -46.86
CA MET A 658 27.62 10.05 -46.56
C MET A 658 28.15 8.83 -45.80
N LEU A 659 27.33 8.27 -44.89
CA LEU A 659 27.66 7.03 -44.17
C LEU A 659 27.65 5.81 -45.11
N ILE A 660 26.67 5.71 -45.98
CA ILE A 660 26.54 4.60 -46.94
C ILE A 660 27.67 4.61 -47.97
N ASP A 661 27.99 5.80 -48.47
CA ASP A 661 29.07 6.00 -49.46
C ASP A 661 30.48 5.90 -48.89
N SER A 662 30.61 5.83 -47.57
CA SER A 662 31.91 5.81 -46.93
C SER A 662 32.41 4.40 -46.69
N ASP A 663 33.56 4.04 -47.26
CA ASP A 663 34.29 2.81 -46.93
C ASP A 663 34.80 2.74 -45.48
N LYS A 664 34.54 3.82 -44.67
CA LYS A 664 35.06 4.02 -43.33
C LYS A 664 33.97 3.84 -42.26
N THR A 665 33.15 2.82 -42.36
CA THR A 665 32.15 2.45 -41.35
C THR A 665 32.71 2.39 -39.92
N GLY A 666 34.01 2.16 -39.79
CA GLY A 666 34.73 2.19 -38.52
C GLY A 666 34.76 3.55 -37.82
N ILE A 667 34.82 4.67 -38.57
CA ILE A 667 34.87 6.04 -38.02
C ILE A 667 33.48 6.47 -37.60
N ALA A 668 32.48 6.21 -38.44
CA ALA A 668 31.08 6.49 -38.11
C ALA A 668 30.67 5.82 -36.78
N PHE A 669 31.13 4.61 -36.61
CA PHE A 669 30.89 3.87 -35.37
C PHE A 669 31.66 4.42 -34.17
N LYS A 670 32.92 4.83 -34.35
CA LYS A 670 33.72 5.45 -33.30
C LYS A 670 33.10 6.79 -32.85
N LEU A 671 32.60 7.58 -33.76
CA LEU A 671 31.90 8.84 -33.48
C LEU A 671 30.61 8.61 -32.68
N PHE A 672 29.84 7.61 -33.06
CA PHE A 672 28.67 7.20 -32.31
C PHE A 672 29.03 6.81 -30.88
N ILE A 673 30.09 6.04 -30.69
CA ILE A 673 30.59 5.61 -29.38
C ILE A 673 30.97 6.75 -28.44
N ILE A 674 31.79 7.65 -28.94
CA ILE A 674 32.31 8.76 -28.15
C ILE A 674 31.15 9.58 -27.62
N ARG A 675 30.09 9.72 -28.41
CA ARG A 675 28.94 10.51 -28.04
C ARG A 675 28.06 9.87 -26.96
N VAL A 676 27.78 8.59 -27.06
CA VAL A 676 27.03 7.87 -26.03
C VAL A 676 27.74 7.92 -24.68
N ARG A 677 29.07 7.84 -24.68
CA ARG A 677 29.89 7.96 -23.48
C ARG A 677 29.77 9.32 -22.80
N ARG A 678 29.67 10.41 -23.56
CA ARG A 678 29.52 11.74 -22.98
C ARG A 678 28.17 11.93 -22.33
N ILE A 679 27.13 11.37 -22.93
CA ILE A 679 25.76 11.37 -22.33
C ILE A 679 25.76 10.62 -21.00
N GLU A 680 26.52 9.51 -20.90
CA GLU A 680 26.56 8.69 -19.67
C GLU A 680 27.42 9.28 -18.56
N THR A 681 28.51 9.95 -18.90
CA THR A 681 29.45 10.49 -17.89
C THR A 681 29.05 11.88 -17.37
N GLY A 682 28.04 12.53 -17.96
CA GLY A 682 27.63 13.87 -17.57
C GLY A 682 28.67 14.96 -17.82
N ASN A 683 29.73 14.66 -18.57
CA ASN A 683 30.72 15.66 -19.00
C ASN A 683 30.25 16.34 -20.28
N CYS A 684 29.55 17.44 -20.12
CA CYS A 684 29.33 18.44 -21.16
C CYS A 684 30.59 19.30 -21.31
#